data_1e9535766917100aea82853640b429dd
#
_entry.id   1e9535766917100aea82853640b429dd
#
_cell.length_a   1.000
_cell.length_b   1.000
_cell.length_c   1.000
_cell.angle_alpha   90.00
_cell.angle_beta   90.00
_cell.angle_gamma   90.00
#
_symmetry.space_group_name_H-M   'P 1'
#
loop_
_entity.id
_entity.type
_entity.pdbx_description
1 polymer ?
#
loop_
_entity_poly.entity_id
_entity_poly.type
_entity_poly.pdbx_seq_one_letter_code
_entity_poly.pdbx_strand_id
1 'polypeptide(L)'
;MRKISLIVSLILFSLITFISCQSTEPVESQSPAEPEVPANPKTIQDLILARRYDEVKESLQFQRDIDAVDANGNTVLHAAAKVNSQELVQLFISMGASTELKNNESDTALHVAVKNDSIAAAQILSEVNNDIFAMDAYGKTALELGIAKDNKFFDAMITTKTGELKDTRGRNIIHYFVMEKNIAAIEYAARKKIPLSVPDTSGKTPLALALENNQDAQSIRIAASLLLNGAKPEGGRYAYFENATLLRNPTLRLEDGQTPLHLSSIQNHVGITAYLLNQKANISAQDIAGATPLHEAIRYGNVENARLLLDAGAKVNAQDNLGKSPILLIMPKKNQAEIYNLLLEYKANIYLKDLYGDSVLHVATMNGADDTTLKQLILAGADINERNKEGITPLALAVDHRRTAIIQFYIDAGADIHAEDNMGETPLTRSLKAGPEMSKKVLISSNIHSRDSYGNTAYHLAILTAEPSLILEEETKSDKPIADALTMTLEHIYTLNKEVNSQNRNGDTPLSLAVQRNIQRAGEFLLNCGADIFATNNNDYSPLRFVLESNNSSSNWLLNSKVIQATDGSGNTPIHYAAEWELISSINLLSEKGADTNARNANGETPIYYGVRMDSPTVIEALVAKGAQFNIRDNLGNTPIHACIRWDSINALKKLFMLGANLNAQNIAGKSPLAEASRTGKTQMAILLIEHGANINASDETGKTILMDAIQSGNRELVSLLLNKGASPLIQEMNGRNAFHEAAILGDTQILRLIRMAGGDPLSRDKDGNTPLSLVFNKGGTAINEVLGTNLNLSDSYGNSPIHVAVTSGVQPATMDMLLAKKYPVNRRNSSGSTPITLAVAQGNLPLAAILLQYGADPFIADNTGDCAVSLALKGNQEILDQLVKQAKTKTDISGEGILHYAARLSDAETVRRLLSMGLSKNQKSLAGERPYDIAIRWQRPDIAALLH
;
A
#
# COMPACT_ATOMS: atom_id res chain seq x y z
N MET A 1 -18.78 -7.56 40.22
CA MET A 1 -20.08 -7.36 39.55
C MET A 1 -20.32 -5.93 38.98
N ARG A 2 -19.58 -4.90 39.35
CA ARG A 2 -19.76 -3.54 38.76
C ARG A 2 -18.99 -3.31 37.42
N LYS A 3 -18.11 -4.21 36.99
CA LYS A 3 -17.40 -4.12 35.70
C LYS A 3 -18.10 -4.86 34.54
N ILE A 4 -19.06 -5.70 34.83
CA ILE A 4 -19.81 -6.45 33.80
C ILE A 4 -21.00 -5.64 33.29
N SER A 5 -21.57 -4.76 34.12
CA SER A 5 -22.66 -3.86 33.71
C SER A 5 -22.26 -2.79 32.69
N LEU A 6 -20.98 -2.35 32.71
CA LEU A 6 -20.49 -1.30 31.79
C LEU A 6 -20.19 -1.88 30.39
N ILE A 7 -19.78 -3.15 30.33
CA ILE A 7 -19.49 -3.82 29.05
C ILE A 7 -20.77 -4.21 28.30
N VAL A 8 -21.83 -4.55 29.02
CA VAL A 8 -23.14 -4.86 28.41
C VAL A 8 -23.81 -3.59 27.86
N SER A 9 -23.65 -2.44 28.50
CA SER A 9 -24.14 -1.16 27.98
C SER A 9 -23.39 -0.66 26.73
N LEU A 10 -22.09 -0.93 26.64
CA LEU A 10 -21.29 -0.60 25.46
C LEU A 10 -21.56 -1.53 24.26
N ILE A 11 -21.86 -2.78 24.52
CA ILE A 11 -22.20 -3.75 23.46
C ILE A 11 -23.63 -3.51 22.93
N LEU A 12 -24.58 -3.09 23.76
CA LEU A 12 -25.90 -2.69 23.28
C LEU A 12 -25.87 -1.38 22.46
N PHE A 13 -24.97 -0.44 22.78
CA PHE A 13 -24.82 0.78 22.00
C PHE A 13 -24.14 0.55 20.64
N SER A 14 -23.23 -0.42 20.55
CA SER A 14 -22.59 -0.80 19.29
C SER A 14 -23.47 -1.68 18.38
N LEU A 15 -24.45 -2.41 18.96
CA LEU A 15 -25.41 -3.20 18.16
C LEU A 15 -26.52 -2.33 17.56
N ILE A 16 -26.88 -1.23 18.20
CA ILE A 16 -27.89 -0.29 17.68
C ILE A 16 -27.34 0.56 16.53
N THR A 17 -26.03 0.83 16.52
CA THR A 17 -25.38 1.54 15.41
C THR A 17 -25.04 0.64 14.21
N PHE A 18 -25.08 -0.69 14.36
CA PHE A 18 -24.75 -1.61 13.26
C PHE A 18 -25.98 -2.11 12.46
N ILE A 19 -27.21 -1.85 12.96
CA ILE A 19 -28.46 -2.24 12.27
C ILE A 19 -29.02 -1.08 11.41
N SER A 20 -28.45 0.14 11.48
CA SER A 20 -28.92 1.30 10.70
C SER A 20 -28.13 1.59 9.41
N CYS A 21 -27.24 0.68 8.98
CA CYS A 21 -26.41 0.87 7.77
C CYS A 21 -26.56 -0.25 6.75
N GLN A 22 -27.83 -0.55 6.36
CA GLN A 22 -28.08 -1.22 5.08
C GLN A 22 -29.50 -0.87 4.59
N SER A 23 -29.61 0.26 3.89
CA SER A 23 -30.47 0.45 2.72
C SER A 23 -30.26 1.87 2.21
N THR A 24 -29.50 2.00 1.14
CA THR A 24 -29.37 3.22 0.35
C THR A 24 -30.56 3.30 -0.59
N GLU A 25 -31.57 4.11 -0.23
CA GLU A 25 -32.43 4.80 -1.18
C GLU A 25 -32.48 6.28 -0.79
N PRO A 26 -32.65 7.22 -1.73
CA PRO A 26 -32.45 8.64 -1.50
C PRO A 26 -33.45 9.20 -0.50
N VAL A 27 -32.96 9.77 0.59
CA VAL A 27 -33.79 10.50 1.54
C VAL A 27 -34.29 11.76 0.85
N GLU A 28 -35.55 11.74 0.45
CA GLU A 28 -36.31 12.93 0.28
C GLU A 28 -36.31 13.75 1.59
N SER A 29 -36.03 15.05 1.46
CA SER A 29 -36.08 16.00 2.55
C SER A 29 -37.41 15.90 3.28
N GLN A 30 -37.45 15.30 4.47
CA GLN A 30 -38.62 15.40 5.33
C GLN A 30 -38.75 16.84 5.78
N SER A 31 -39.78 17.50 5.26
CA SER A 31 -40.35 18.69 5.86
C SER A 31 -40.70 18.42 7.34
N PRO A 32 -40.72 19.46 8.21
CA PRO A 32 -41.08 19.28 9.62
C PRO A 32 -42.43 18.57 9.75
N ALA A 33 -42.52 17.67 10.72
CA ALA A 33 -43.69 16.87 10.97
C ALA A 33 -44.93 17.76 10.95
N GLU A 34 -45.86 17.49 10.05
CA GLU A 34 -47.14 18.14 10.06
C GLU A 34 -47.82 17.90 11.42
N PRO A 35 -48.48 18.90 12.01
CA PRO A 35 -49.26 18.71 13.25
C PRO A 35 -50.33 17.66 13.01
N GLU A 36 -50.50 16.72 13.96
CA GLU A 36 -51.51 15.67 13.91
C GLU A 36 -52.88 16.32 13.64
N VAL A 37 -53.44 16.03 12.47
CA VAL A 37 -54.74 16.53 12.07
C VAL A 37 -55.81 15.71 12.72
N PRO A 38 -56.73 16.24 13.54
CA PRO A 38 -57.88 15.50 14.08
C PRO A 38 -58.74 14.97 12.94
N ALA A 39 -59.07 13.68 13.00
CA ALA A 39 -59.84 13.00 11.94
C ALA A 39 -61.26 13.56 11.72
N ASN A 40 -61.75 14.40 12.63
CA ASN A 40 -63.03 15.10 12.52
C ASN A 40 -63.01 16.39 13.37
N PRO A 41 -62.72 17.56 12.78
CA PRO A 41 -62.56 18.81 13.51
C PRO A 41 -63.88 19.21 14.19
N LYS A 42 -63.79 19.42 15.53
CA LYS A 42 -64.95 19.83 16.37
C LYS A 42 -64.97 21.29 16.72
N THR A 43 -63.76 21.94 16.63
CA THR A 43 -63.67 23.35 17.00
C THR A 43 -62.99 24.13 15.84
N ILE A 44 -63.06 25.46 15.89
CA ILE A 44 -62.32 26.31 14.93
C ILE A 44 -60.83 26.08 15.03
N GLN A 45 -60.28 25.85 16.23
CA GLN A 45 -58.87 25.49 16.46
C GLN A 45 -58.50 24.23 15.69
N ASP A 46 -59.35 23.18 15.71
CA ASP A 46 -59.11 21.94 14.96
C ASP A 46 -59.13 22.20 13.44
N LEU A 47 -60.01 23.06 12.96
CA LEU A 47 -60.02 23.49 11.52
C LEU A 47 -58.75 24.22 11.13
N ILE A 48 -58.23 25.09 11.97
CA ILE A 48 -56.97 25.80 11.76
C ILE A 48 -55.80 24.83 11.69
N LEU A 49 -55.73 23.91 12.65
CA LEU A 49 -54.69 22.85 12.72
C LEU A 49 -54.75 21.91 11.50
N ALA A 50 -56.00 21.65 10.98
CA ALA A 50 -56.21 20.87 9.77
C ALA A 50 -55.99 21.68 8.49
N ARG A 51 -55.59 22.97 8.56
CA ARG A 51 -55.38 23.91 7.46
C ARG A 51 -56.57 24.07 6.53
N ARG A 52 -57.82 23.89 7.06
CA ARG A 52 -59.08 24.07 6.31
C ARG A 52 -59.59 25.53 6.39
N TYR A 53 -58.78 26.46 5.83
CA TYR A 53 -58.94 27.90 6.05
C TYR A 53 -60.23 28.51 5.50
N ASP A 54 -60.81 27.94 4.47
CA ASP A 54 -62.13 28.40 3.98
C ASP A 54 -63.26 28.09 4.95
N GLU A 55 -63.25 26.92 5.58
CA GLU A 55 -64.18 26.54 6.61
C GLU A 55 -63.93 27.34 7.91
N VAL A 56 -62.70 27.71 8.21
CA VAL A 56 -62.42 28.65 9.32
C VAL A 56 -63.11 29.97 9.08
N LYS A 57 -63.05 30.56 7.88
CA LYS A 57 -63.68 31.82 7.55
C LYS A 57 -65.24 31.73 7.68
N GLU A 58 -65.85 30.64 7.22
CA GLU A 58 -67.24 30.39 7.39
C GLU A 58 -67.65 30.26 8.85
N SER A 59 -66.89 29.50 9.64
CA SER A 59 -67.17 29.27 11.06
C SER A 59 -67.05 30.54 11.90
N LEU A 60 -66.17 31.46 11.54
CA LEU A 60 -65.93 32.74 12.22
C LEU A 60 -67.17 33.65 12.16
N GLN A 61 -68.06 33.50 11.16
CA GLN A 61 -69.30 34.28 11.08
C GLN A 61 -70.30 33.93 12.16
N PHE A 62 -70.17 32.78 12.79
CA PHE A 62 -71.04 32.27 13.83
C PHE A 62 -70.45 32.31 15.24
N GLN A 63 -69.12 32.61 15.36
CA GLN A 63 -68.47 32.66 16.63
C GLN A 63 -68.61 34.01 17.33
N ARG A 64 -69.27 34.01 18.50
CA ARG A 64 -69.49 35.25 19.28
C ARG A 64 -68.33 35.64 20.16
N ASP A 65 -67.44 34.73 20.50
CA ASP A 65 -66.28 34.94 21.33
C ASP A 65 -65.03 34.44 20.63
N ILE A 66 -64.18 35.40 20.19
CA ILE A 66 -62.96 35.15 19.44
C ILE A 66 -61.87 34.48 20.33
N ASP A 67 -62.03 34.62 21.66
CA ASP A 67 -61.06 34.09 22.64
C ASP A 67 -61.54 32.76 23.22
N ALA A 68 -62.61 32.16 22.70
CA ALA A 68 -63.05 30.81 23.09
C ALA A 68 -61.93 29.78 22.95
N VAL A 69 -61.78 28.93 23.99
CA VAL A 69 -60.66 27.96 24.09
C VAL A 69 -61.09 26.53 23.75
N ASP A 70 -60.20 25.74 23.18
CA ASP A 70 -60.31 24.29 22.98
C ASP A 70 -60.12 23.54 24.31
N ALA A 71 -60.17 22.20 24.29
CA ALA A 71 -59.95 21.35 25.45
C ALA A 71 -58.57 21.50 26.08
N ASN A 72 -57.55 21.98 25.33
CA ASN A 72 -56.21 22.23 25.78
C ASN A 72 -56.02 23.70 26.22
N GLY A 73 -57.06 24.48 26.27
CA GLY A 73 -56.99 25.89 26.59
C GLY A 73 -56.44 26.80 25.44
N ASN A 74 -56.27 26.26 24.23
CA ASN A 74 -55.80 27.06 23.11
C ASN A 74 -56.93 27.92 22.50
N THR A 75 -56.67 29.22 22.31
CA THR A 75 -57.50 30.10 21.49
C THR A 75 -57.24 29.87 19.99
N VAL A 76 -58.03 30.49 19.14
CA VAL A 76 -57.78 30.50 17.70
C VAL A 76 -56.40 31.13 17.36
N LEU A 77 -55.93 32.06 18.19
CA LEU A 77 -54.64 32.67 18.02
C LEU A 77 -53.50 31.69 18.34
N HIS A 78 -53.64 30.82 19.35
CA HIS A 78 -52.69 29.71 19.63
C HIS A 78 -52.62 28.74 18.45
N ALA A 79 -53.77 28.36 17.91
CA ALA A 79 -53.80 27.46 16.77
C ALA A 79 -53.20 28.07 15.51
N ALA A 80 -53.46 29.34 15.21
CA ALA A 80 -52.86 30.08 14.10
C ALA A 80 -51.33 30.22 14.27
N ALA A 81 -50.89 30.47 15.49
CA ALA A 81 -49.45 30.53 15.83
C ALA A 81 -48.75 29.18 15.61
N LYS A 82 -49.39 28.08 15.99
CA LYS A 82 -48.87 26.70 15.80
C LYS A 82 -48.67 26.33 14.34
N VAL A 83 -49.59 26.75 13.43
CA VAL A 83 -49.49 26.45 11.99
C VAL A 83 -48.71 27.48 11.19
N ASN A 84 -48.11 28.47 11.85
CA ASN A 84 -47.33 29.56 11.27
C ASN A 84 -48.08 30.35 10.19
N SER A 85 -49.39 30.57 10.36
CA SER A 85 -50.17 31.32 9.41
C SER A 85 -50.16 32.82 9.74
N GLN A 86 -49.36 33.57 9.03
CA GLN A 86 -49.25 35.02 9.17
C GLN A 86 -50.63 35.71 8.96
N GLU A 87 -51.36 35.26 7.95
CA GLU A 87 -52.65 35.81 7.60
C GLU A 87 -53.70 35.63 8.70
N LEU A 88 -53.78 34.43 9.29
CA LEU A 88 -54.71 34.15 10.37
C LEU A 88 -54.29 34.86 11.67
N VAL A 89 -53.04 34.93 11.99
CA VAL A 89 -52.57 35.69 13.16
C VAL A 89 -52.95 37.17 13.01
N GLN A 90 -52.68 37.78 11.87
CA GLN A 90 -53.09 39.18 11.62
C GLN A 90 -54.61 39.37 11.64
N LEU A 91 -55.35 38.44 11.05
CA LEU A 91 -56.82 38.49 11.04
C LEU A 91 -57.36 38.44 12.47
N PHE A 92 -56.96 37.47 13.28
CA PHE A 92 -57.48 37.33 14.67
C PHE A 92 -57.09 38.51 15.53
N ILE A 93 -55.87 39.02 15.42
CA ILE A 93 -55.46 40.25 16.11
C ILE A 93 -56.33 41.43 15.70
N SER A 94 -56.67 41.58 14.37
CA SER A 94 -57.52 42.64 13.88
C SER A 94 -58.95 42.51 14.33
N MET A 95 -59.42 41.28 14.63
CA MET A 95 -60.74 40.98 15.22
C MET A 95 -60.78 41.14 16.73
N GLY A 96 -59.68 41.52 17.35
CA GLY A 96 -59.61 41.79 18.78
C GLY A 96 -59.30 40.57 19.66
N ALA A 97 -58.73 39.51 19.07
CA ALA A 97 -58.29 38.35 19.88
C ALA A 97 -57.18 38.74 20.85
N SER A 98 -57.30 38.28 22.10
CA SER A 98 -56.34 38.59 23.13
C SER A 98 -55.04 37.80 22.93
N THR A 99 -53.89 38.48 22.84
CA THR A 99 -52.56 37.90 22.79
C THR A 99 -52.02 37.41 24.13
N GLU A 100 -52.66 37.83 25.24
CA GLU A 100 -52.21 37.59 26.62
C GLU A 100 -52.75 36.31 27.24
N LEU A 101 -53.80 35.70 26.59
CA LEU A 101 -54.34 34.47 27.09
C LEU A 101 -53.36 33.32 27.06
N LYS A 102 -53.41 32.50 28.10
CA LYS A 102 -52.55 31.36 28.26
C LYS A 102 -53.34 30.06 28.13
N ASN A 103 -52.76 29.09 27.43
CA ASN A 103 -53.33 27.76 27.36
C ASN A 103 -53.04 26.94 28.65
N ASN A 104 -53.46 25.68 28.73
CA ASN A 104 -53.27 24.82 29.90
C ASN A 104 -51.80 24.55 30.24
N GLU A 105 -50.84 24.80 29.33
CA GLU A 105 -49.41 24.77 29.56
C GLU A 105 -48.85 26.12 30.00
N SER A 106 -49.70 27.08 30.27
CA SER A 106 -49.38 28.50 30.59
C SER A 106 -48.66 29.21 29.43
N ASP A 107 -48.75 28.68 28.22
CA ASP A 107 -48.19 29.29 27.02
C ASP A 107 -49.15 30.36 26.45
N THR A 108 -48.64 31.50 26.05
CA THR A 108 -49.33 32.43 25.19
C THR A 108 -49.17 32.02 23.72
N ALA A 109 -49.92 32.61 22.86
CA ALA A 109 -49.79 32.35 21.42
C ALA A 109 -48.36 32.58 20.90
N LEU A 110 -47.63 33.54 21.49
CA LEU A 110 -46.21 33.78 21.14
C LEU A 110 -45.31 32.61 21.60
N HIS A 111 -45.53 32.05 22.80
CA HIS A 111 -44.80 30.84 23.26
C HIS A 111 -45.03 29.67 22.31
N VAL A 112 -46.32 29.45 21.91
CA VAL A 112 -46.68 28.38 20.96
C VAL A 112 -46.04 28.60 19.60
N ALA A 113 -45.95 29.84 19.09
CA ALA A 113 -45.22 30.15 17.87
C ALA A 113 -43.76 29.77 17.95
N VAL A 114 -43.06 30.16 19.06
CA VAL A 114 -41.64 29.86 19.24
C VAL A 114 -41.41 28.35 19.40
N LYS A 115 -42.23 27.66 20.23
CA LYS A 115 -42.09 26.21 20.47
C LYS A 115 -42.28 25.39 19.17
N ASN A 116 -43.09 25.84 18.23
CA ASN A 116 -43.44 25.15 16.97
C ASN A 116 -42.69 25.68 15.73
N ASP A 117 -41.59 26.39 15.89
CA ASP A 117 -40.78 26.94 14.80
C ASP A 117 -41.53 27.89 13.85
N SER A 118 -42.53 28.56 14.34
CA SER A 118 -43.41 29.41 13.59
C SER A 118 -42.89 30.86 13.55
N ILE A 119 -41.82 31.11 12.77
CA ILE A 119 -41.08 32.38 12.73
C ILE A 119 -41.95 33.58 12.31
N ALA A 120 -42.80 33.43 11.28
CA ALA A 120 -43.62 34.51 10.78
C ALA A 120 -44.73 34.89 11.79
N ALA A 121 -45.33 33.92 12.48
CA ALA A 121 -46.27 34.17 13.58
C ALA A 121 -45.60 34.82 14.78
N ALA A 122 -44.40 34.35 15.16
CA ALA A 122 -43.63 34.92 16.27
C ALA A 122 -43.28 36.39 16.02
N GLN A 123 -42.88 36.75 14.78
CA GLN A 123 -42.56 38.12 14.41
C GLN A 123 -43.75 39.05 14.70
N ILE A 124 -44.95 38.69 14.19
CA ILE A 124 -46.12 39.53 14.36
C ILE A 124 -46.57 39.62 15.82
N LEU A 125 -46.62 38.48 16.54
CA LEU A 125 -47.04 38.45 17.92
C LEU A 125 -46.09 39.17 18.83
N SER A 126 -44.77 39.15 18.57
CA SER A 126 -43.79 39.89 19.38
C SER A 126 -43.92 41.39 19.31
N GLU A 127 -44.59 41.93 18.28
CA GLU A 127 -44.75 43.39 18.08
C GLU A 127 -46.06 43.96 18.61
N VAL A 128 -46.99 43.15 19.08
CA VAL A 128 -48.36 43.59 19.36
C VAL A 128 -48.55 43.96 20.83
N ASN A 129 -47.96 43.55 21.80
CA ASN A 129 -48.13 43.95 23.19
C ASN A 129 -46.93 43.53 24.05
N ASN A 130 -46.98 43.71 25.34
CA ASN A 130 -45.96 43.25 26.32
C ASN A 130 -45.90 41.75 26.47
N ASP A 131 -46.51 40.96 25.62
CA ASP A 131 -46.61 39.51 25.66
C ASP A 131 -45.23 38.82 25.54
N ILE A 132 -44.27 39.50 24.91
CA ILE A 132 -42.88 39.06 24.83
C ILE A 132 -42.25 38.82 26.23
N PHE A 133 -42.79 39.44 27.30
CA PHE A 133 -42.34 39.30 28.68
C PHE A 133 -43.19 38.33 29.49
N ALA A 134 -44.23 37.72 28.93
CA ALA A 134 -45.04 36.70 29.57
C ALA A 134 -44.20 35.46 29.85
N MET A 135 -44.44 34.78 30.98
CA MET A 135 -43.72 33.55 31.37
C MET A 135 -44.62 32.33 31.16
N ASP A 136 -44.06 31.22 30.66
CA ASP A 136 -44.72 29.90 30.58
C ASP A 136 -44.71 29.21 31.97
N ALA A 137 -45.18 27.96 32.04
CA ALA A 137 -45.21 27.18 33.26
C ALA A 137 -43.86 26.89 33.90
N TYR A 138 -42.75 27.00 33.10
CA TYR A 138 -41.37 26.82 33.53
C TYR A 138 -40.68 28.16 33.90
N GLY A 139 -41.41 29.23 33.89
CA GLY A 139 -40.86 30.58 34.18
C GLY A 139 -40.01 31.14 33.06
N LYS A 140 -40.13 30.63 31.83
CA LYS A 140 -39.44 31.12 30.65
C LYS A 140 -40.31 32.07 29.84
N THR A 141 -39.71 33.14 29.35
CA THR A 141 -40.39 34.06 28.43
C THR A 141 -40.27 33.51 26.99
N ALA A 142 -41.21 33.90 26.15
CA ALA A 142 -41.13 33.60 24.71
C ALA A 142 -39.85 34.14 24.08
N LEU A 143 -39.35 35.29 24.55
CA LEU A 143 -38.07 35.86 24.14
C LEU A 143 -36.90 34.94 24.48
N GLU A 144 -36.81 34.43 25.71
CA GLU A 144 -35.76 33.49 26.15
C GLU A 144 -35.79 32.21 25.34
N LEU A 145 -36.97 31.64 25.09
CA LEU A 145 -37.12 30.47 24.27
C LEU A 145 -36.66 30.69 22.82
N GLY A 146 -36.98 31.84 22.23
CA GLY A 146 -36.57 32.20 20.87
C GLY A 146 -35.08 32.45 20.76
N ILE A 147 -34.45 33.06 21.75
CA ILE A 147 -32.99 33.25 21.81
C ILE A 147 -32.26 31.92 21.91
N ALA A 148 -32.83 30.96 22.63
CA ALA A 148 -32.21 29.64 22.81
C ALA A 148 -32.28 28.75 21.56
N LYS A 149 -33.20 29.03 20.61
CA LYS A 149 -33.41 28.21 19.40
C LYS A 149 -32.40 28.51 18.30
N ASP A 150 -32.53 29.66 17.64
CA ASP A 150 -31.62 30.05 16.56
C ASP A 150 -31.60 31.57 16.30
N ASN A 151 -30.65 32.01 15.46
CA ASN A 151 -30.50 33.41 15.07
C ASN A 151 -31.71 33.96 14.26
N LYS A 152 -32.52 33.11 13.60
CA LYS A 152 -33.64 33.54 12.78
C LYS A 152 -34.82 33.99 13.66
N PHE A 153 -35.07 33.25 14.74
CA PHE A 153 -36.05 33.65 15.73
C PHE A 153 -35.66 34.95 16.41
N PHE A 154 -34.36 35.03 16.76
CA PHE A 154 -33.81 36.25 17.39
C PHE A 154 -34.01 37.46 16.47
N ASP A 155 -33.67 37.32 15.17
CA ASP A 155 -33.84 38.37 14.19
C ASP A 155 -35.31 38.76 13.95
N ALA A 156 -36.22 37.79 14.00
CA ALA A 156 -37.65 38.04 13.83
C ALA A 156 -38.30 38.74 15.03
N MET A 157 -37.86 38.43 16.27
CA MET A 157 -38.47 38.94 17.50
C MET A 157 -37.86 40.23 17.99
N ILE A 158 -36.60 40.58 17.60
CA ILE A 158 -35.91 41.79 18.03
C ILE A 158 -35.98 42.89 16.97
N THR A 159 -37.03 43.71 17.07
CA THR A 159 -37.28 44.84 16.17
C THR A 159 -37.20 46.14 16.97
N THR A 160 -37.16 47.29 16.30
CA THR A 160 -37.26 48.61 16.96
C THR A 160 -38.54 48.74 17.78
N LYS A 161 -39.64 48.16 17.31
CA LYS A 161 -40.93 48.18 18.00
C LYS A 161 -40.91 47.36 19.29
N THR A 162 -40.33 46.14 19.26
CA THR A 162 -40.16 45.37 20.52
C THR A 162 -39.19 46.01 21.50
N GLY A 163 -38.23 46.81 21.02
CA GLY A 163 -37.34 47.61 21.84
C GLY A 163 -38.00 48.71 22.63
N GLU A 164 -39.16 49.16 22.22
CA GLU A 164 -39.96 50.21 22.91
C GLU A 164 -40.88 49.62 23.97
N LEU A 165 -41.17 48.32 23.95
CA LEU A 165 -42.00 47.65 24.93
C LEU A 165 -41.33 47.59 26.30
N LYS A 166 -42.15 47.67 27.34
CA LYS A 166 -41.74 47.66 28.75
C LYS A 166 -42.67 46.74 29.56
N ASP A 167 -42.05 46.01 30.49
CA ASP A 167 -42.81 45.24 31.46
C ASP A 167 -43.45 46.14 32.54
N THR A 168 -44.16 45.57 33.46
CA THR A 168 -44.81 46.27 34.59
C THR A 168 -43.82 47.00 35.52
N ARG A 169 -42.53 46.69 35.46
CA ARG A 169 -41.45 47.37 36.20
C ARG A 169 -40.72 48.40 35.34
N GLY A 170 -41.23 48.73 34.16
CA GLY A 170 -40.62 49.68 33.22
C GLY A 170 -39.35 49.17 32.55
N ARG A 171 -39.03 47.88 32.67
CA ARG A 171 -37.84 47.26 32.04
C ARG A 171 -38.14 46.94 30.59
N ASN A 172 -37.22 47.35 29.70
CA ASN A 172 -37.25 46.98 28.29
C ASN A 172 -36.43 45.68 28.04
N ILE A 173 -36.38 45.19 26.83
CA ILE A 173 -35.69 43.96 26.45
C ILE A 173 -34.18 43.99 26.85
N ILE A 174 -33.52 45.14 26.85
CA ILE A 174 -32.10 45.26 27.20
C ILE A 174 -31.91 44.92 28.68
N HIS A 175 -32.82 45.27 29.58
CA HIS A 175 -32.73 44.85 31.00
C HIS A 175 -32.77 43.32 31.13
N TYR A 176 -33.59 42.64 30.35
CA TYR A 176 -33.66 41.19 30.30
C TYR A 176 -32.35 40.57 29.76
N PHE A 177 -31.78 41.16 28.70
CA PHE A 177 -30.48 40.71 28.20
C PHE A 177 -29.35 40.86 29.24
N VAL A 178 -29.40 41.90 30.04
CA VAL A 178 -28.47 42.09 31.17
C VAL A 178 -28.71 41.05 32.24
N MET A 179 -29.97 40.78 32.61
CA MET A 179 -30.32 39.80 33.62
C MET A 179 -29.92 38.37 33.17
N GLU A 180 -30.15 38.02 31.92
CA GLU A 180 -29.76 36.75 31.30
C GLU A 180 -28.29 36.68 30.89
N LYS A 181 -27.54 37.75 31.21
CA LYS A 181 -26.11 37.83 30.91
C LYS A 181 -25.76 37.59 29.43
N ASN A 182 -26.62 37.99 28.51
CA ASN A 182 -26.47 37.74 27.06
C ASN A 182 -25.86 38.96 26.34
N ILE A 183 -24.52 38.97 26.22
CA ILE A 183 -23.77 40.01 25.51
C ILE A 183 -24.12 40.10 24.05
N ALA A 184 -24.26 38.94 23.37
CA ALA A 184 -24.56 38.87 21.94
C ALA A 184 -25.93 39.53 21.62
N ALA A 185 -26.91 39.35 22.51
CA ALA A 185 -28.23 39.98 22.41
C ALA A 185 -28.14 41.50 22.56
N ILE A 186 -27.32 42.01 23.47
CA ILE A 186 -27.07 43.42 23.67
C ILE A 186 -26.42 44.05 22.42
N GLU A 187 -25.39 43.44 21.90
CA GLU A 187 -24.71 43.93 20.69
C GLU A 187 -25.65 43.91 19.45
N TYR A 188 -26.49 42.89 19.34
CA TYR A 188 -27.47 42.81 18.29
C TYR A 188 -28.52 43.91 18.41
N ALA A 189 -29.05 44.13 19.62
CA ALA A 189 -30.00 45.19 19.89
C ALA A 189 -29.45 46.58 19.59
N ALA A 190 -28.16 46.78 19.92
CA ALA A 190 -27.45 48.01 19.59
C ALA A 190 -27.34 48.24 18.08
N ARG A 191 -27.04 47.22 17.31
CA ARG A 191 -27.04 47.29 15.81
C ARG A 191 -28.39 47.62 15.25
N LYS A 192 -29.48 47.13 15.88
CA LYS A 192 -30.87 47.49 15.55
C LYS A 192 -31.30 48.87 16.08
N LYS A 193 -30.39 49.64 16.71
CA LYS A 193 -30.60 50.97 17.29
C LYS A 193 -31.67 51.00 18.41
N ILE A 194 -31.82 49.91 19.16
CA ILE A 194 -32.66 49.87 20.35
C ILE A 194 -32.02 50.71 21.43
N PRO A 195 -32.77 51.56 22.16
CA PRO A 195 -32.23 52.42 23.19
C PRO A 195 -31.64 51.61 24.36
N LEU A 196 -30.30 51.79 24.63
CA LEU A 196 -29.54 51.01 25.65
C LEU A 196 -29.59 51.65 27.05
N SER A 197 -30.11 52.88 27.19
CA SER A 197 -30.07 53.64 28.42
C SER A 197 -31.45 53.99 28.97
N VAL A 198 -32.46 53.20 28.67
CA VAL A 198 -33.81 53.39 29.19
C VAL A 198 -33.88 53.03 30.68
N PRO A 199 -34.28 53.91 31.61
CA PRO A 199 -34.42 53.55 33.02
C PRO A 199 -35.71 52.73 33.25
N ASP A 200 -35.63 51.82 34.26
CA ASP A 200 -36.82 51.15 34.82
C ASP A 200 -37.58 52.09 35.79
N THR A 201 -38.69 51.61 36.40
CA THR A 201 -39.48 52.41 37.37
C THR A 201 -38.71 52.79 38.62
N SER A 202 -37.60 52.16 38.93
CA SER A 202 -36.68 52.48 40.04
C SER A 202 -35.56 53.44 39.64
N GLY A 203 -35.55 53.87 38.37
CA GLY A 203 -34.51 54.75 37.81
C GLY A 203 -33.24 54.03 37.40
N LYS A 204 -33.19 52.67 37.43
CA LYS A 204 -32.01 51.92 37.04
C LYS A 204 -31.99 51.67 35.52
N THR A 205 -30.85 52.04 34.92
CA THR A 205 -30.58 51.71 33.51
C THR A 205 -30.03 50.30 33.39
N PRO A 206 -30.03 49.65 32.18
CA PRO A 206 -29.35 48.37 31.97
C PRO A 206 -27.89 48.41 32.40
N LEU A 207 -27.19 49.51 32.16
CA LEU A 207 -25.79 49.70 32.62
C LEU A 207 -25.67 49.72 34.15
N ALA A 208 -26.58 50.42 34.83
CA ALA A 208 -26.60 50.42 36.30
C ALA A 208 -26.87 49.01 36.86
N LEU A 209 -27.77 48.28 36.25
CA LEU A 209 -28.08 46.90 36.61
C LEU A 209 -26.85 45.97 36.40
N ALA A 210 -26.12 46.11 35.31
CA ALA A 210 -24.91 45.34 35.04
C ALA A 210 -23.80 45.64 36.05
N LEU A 211 -23.68 46.89 36.50
CA LEU A 211 -22.66 47.32 37.44
C LEU A 211 -22.99 47.02 38.92
N GLU A 212 -24.22 46.62 39.26
CA GLU A 212 -24.58 46.24 40.64
C GLU A 212 -23.83 44.99 41.11
N ASN A 213 -23.46 44.12 40.22
CA ASN A 213 -22.73 42.88 40.52
C ASN A 213 -21.28 42.96 40.03
N ASN A 214 -20.55 43.90 40.60
CA ASN A 214 -19.17 44.27 40.24
C ASN A 214 -18.09 43.19 40.54
N GLN A 215 -18.49 42.05 41.09
CA GLN A 215 -17.60 40.90 41.29
C GLN A 215 -17.87 39.75 40.29
N ASP A 216 -18.91 39.85 39.48
CA ASP A 216 -19.23 38.86 38.47
C ASP A 216 -18.58 39.28 37.14
N ALA A 217 -17.64 38.49 36.66
CA ALA A 217 -16.92 38.72 35.40
C ALA A 217 -17.83 38.99 34.23
N GLN A 218 -18.97 38.30 34.17
CA GLN A 218 -19.92 38.43 33.06
C GLN A 218 -20.72 39.73 33.10
N SER A 219 -21.13 40.18 34.30
CA SER A 219 -21.79 41.45 34.49
C SER A 219 -20.91 42.63 34.11
N ILE A 220 -19.61 42.52 34.36
CA ILE A 220 -18.61 43.53 33.97
C ILE A 220 -18.45 43.58 32.45
N ARG A 221 -18.43 42.41 31.79
CA ARG A 221 -18.38 42.31 30.31
C ARG A 221 -19.60 42.92 29.65
N ILE A 222 -20.76 42.74 30.27
CA ILE A 222 -22.01 43.33 29.84
C ILE A 222 -21.94 44.85 29.94
N ALA A 223 -21.45 45.36 31.06
CA ALA A 223 -21.26 46.80 31.27
C ALA A 223 -20.32 47.39 30.21
N ALA A 224 -19.23 46.73 29.91
CA ALA A 224 -18.31 47.12 28.84
C ALA A 224 -18.99 47.10 27.46
N SER A 225 -19.75 46.03 27.14
CA SER A 225 -20.49 45.93 25.86
C SER A 225 -21.52 47.04 25.73
N LEU A 226 -22.29 47.31 26.78
CA LEU A 226 -23.24 48.43 26.81
C LEU A 226 -22.55 49.78 26.55
N LEU A 227 -21.42 50.06 27.21
CA LEU A 227 -20.64 51.30 27.02
C LEU A 227 -20.07 51.43 25.61
N LEU A 228 -19.50 50.34 25.09
CA LEU A 228 -18.97 50.30 23.72
C LEU A 228 -20.04 50.56 22.67
N ASN A 229 -21.27 50.11 22.90
CA ASN A 229 -22.40 50.29 21.99
C ASN A 229 -23.17 51.58 22.28
N GLY A 230 -22.66 52.51 23.14
CA GLY A 230 -23.19 53.86 23.31
C GLY A 230 -24.19 54.03 24.44
N ALA A 231 -24.25 53.11 25.41
CA ALA A 231 -24.99 53.37 26.64
C ALA A 231 -24.38 54.54 27.38
N LYS A 232 -25.20 55.46 27.89
CA LYS A 232 -24.74 56.65 28.61
C LYS A 232 -24.47 56.28 30.08
N PRO A 233 -23.28 56.59 30.62
CA PRO A 233 -23.03 56.50 32.06
C PRO A 233 -23.83 57.58 32.80
N GLU A 234 -24.76 57.16 33.63
CA GLU A 234 -25.48 58.09 34.49
C GLU A 234 -24.71 58.43 35.75
N GLY A 235 -24.66 59.73 36.11
CA GLY A 235 -23.88 60.28 37.19
C GLY A 235 -24.28 59.81 38.61
N GLY A 236 -23.32 59.69 39.50
CA GLY A 236 -23.51 59.61 40.91
C GLY A 236 -22.83 58.42 41.64
N ARG A 237 -22.62 57.22 40.98
CA ARG A 237 -21.96 56.07 41.67
C ARG A 237 -20.50 55.87 41.36
N TYR A 238 -19.89 56.75 40.58
CA TYR A 238 -18.43 56.71 40.30
C TYR A 238 -17.61 57.39 41.37
N ALA A 239 -18.24 57.94 42.44
CA ALA A 239 -17.60 58.59 43.53
C ALA A 239 -16.78 57.70 44.47
N TYR A 240 -16.73 56.39 44.23
CA TYR A 240 -15.89 55.46 44.97
C TYR A 240 -14.39 55.48 44.57
N PHE A 241 -14.03 56.24 43.58
CA PHE A 241 -12.65 56.39 43.15
C PHE A 241 -12.02 57.65 43.67
N GLU A 242 -11.92 57.78 45.00
CA GLU A 242 -11.46 58.95 45.66
C GLU A 242 -9.94 59.22 45.63
N ASN A 243 -9.16 58.60 44.77
CA ASN A 243 -7.77 58.96 44.57
C ASN A 243 -7.53 59.55 43.15
N ALA A 244 -7.84 60.77 43.13
CA ALA A 244 -8.32 61.60 42.06
C ALA A 244 -7.26 62.07 41.05
N THR A 245 -5.97 61.93 41.26
CA THR A 245 -4.94 62.49 40.34
C THR A 245 -4.70 61.64 39.10
N LEU A 246 -4.67 60.34 39.25
CA LEU A 246 -4.49 59.42 38.16
C LEU A 246 -5.76 59.36 37.28
N LEU A 247 -6.93 59.49 37.85
CA LEU A 247 -8.21 59.40 37.16
C LEU A 247 -8.56 60.71 36.38
N ARG A 248 -8.04 61.84 36.85
CA ARG A 248 -8.28 63.15 36.21
C ARG A 248 -7.40 63.38 35.00
N ASN A 249 -6.30 62.65 34.86
CA ASN A 249 -5.39 62.79 33.76
C ASN A 249 -5.12 61.40 33.07
N PRO A 250 -5.99 60.93 32.20
CA PRO A 250 -5.87 59.64 31.55
C PRO A 250 -4.62 59.52 30.66
N THR A 251 -3.93 60.67 30.39
CA THR A 251 -2.72 60.73 29.55
C THR A 251 -1.42 60.84 30.39
N LEU A 252 -1.51 60.85 31.69
CA LEU A 252 -0.35 60.90 32.58
C LEU A 252 0.60 59.73 32.27
N ARG A 253 1.92 59.99 32.29
CA ARG A 253 2.97 58.96 32.19
C ARG A 253 3.84 58.99 33.44
N LEU A 254 4.07 57.80 34.00
CA LEU A 254 5.03 57.62 35.09
C LEU A 254 6.46 57.51 34.55
N GLU A 255 7.46 57.40 35.44
CA GLU A 255 8.88 57.30 35.06
C GLU A 255 9.18 56.07 34.20
N ASP A 256 8.48 54.95 34.41
CA ASP A 256 8.54 53.71 33.63
C ASP A 256 7.68 53.75 32.36
N GLY A 257 7.11 54.91 32.03
CA GLY A 257 6.24 55.10 30.88
C GLY A 257 4.82 54.58 31.04
N GLN A 258 4.49 53.96 32.17
CA GLN A 258 3.14 53.43 32.43
C GLN A 258 2.13 54.58 32.54
N THR A 259 0.92 54.32 32.06
CA THR A 259 -0.24 55.23 32.18
C THR A 259 -1.20 54.71 33.26
N PRO A 260 -2.15 55.53 33.72
CA PRO A 260 -3.19 55.09 34.66
C PRO A 260 -3.92 53.83 34.18
N LEU A 261 -4.06 53.65 32.85
CA LEU A 261 -4.68 52.47 32.26
C LEU A 261 -3.81 51.21 32.42
N HIS A 262 -2.45 51.31 32.35
CA HIS A 262 -1.55 50.22 32.72
C HIS A 262 -1.72 49.81 34.19
N LEU A 263 -1.69 50.82 35.11
CA LEU A 263 -1.81 50.54 36.53
C LEU A 263 -3.13 49.88 36.92
N SER A 264 -4.25 50.35 36.34
CA SER A 264 -5.56 49.74 36.58
C SER A 264 -5.64 48.30 36.04
N SER A 265 -4.93 48.04 34.93
CA SER A 265 -4.82 46.71 34.36
C SER A 265 -3.96 45.76 35.21
N ILE A 266 -2.85 46.24 35.78
CA ILE A 266 -1.97 45.49 36.71
C ILE A 266 -2.73 45.16 38.00
N GLN A 267 -3.42 46.11 38.59
CA GLN A 267 -4.07 45.99 39.89
C GLN A 267 -5.47 45.36 39.82
N ASN A 268 -5.94 44.96 38.65
CA ASN A 268 -7.27 44.40 38.41
C ASN A 268 -8.45 45.32 38.84
N HIS A 269 -8.26 46.62 38.69
CA HIS A 269 -9.31 47.59 39.02
C HIS A 269 -10.25 47.80 37.81
N VAL A 270 -11.14 46.85 37.60
CA VAL A 270 -12.04 46.77 36.42
C VAL A 270 -12.89 48.06 36.27
N GLY A 271 -13.46 48.57 37.34
CA GLY A 271 -14.22 49.79 37.32
C GLY A 271 -13.42 51.04 36.93
N ILE A 272 -12.14 51.10 37.34
CA ILE A 272 -11.22 52.20 36.94
C ILE A 272 -10.87 52.04 35.47
N THR A 273 -10.59 50.85 35.03
CA THR A 273 -10.30 50.57 33.62
C THR A 273 -11.47 50.99 32.72
N ALA A 274 -12.71 50.62 33.08
CA ALA A 274 -13.91 51.06 32.37
C ALA A 274 -14.09 52.57 32.36
N TYR A 275 -13.87 53.22 33.48
CA TYR A 275 -13.91 54.67 33.57
C TYR A 275 -12.87 55.37 32.70
N LEU A 276 -11.60 54.92 32.75
CA LEU A 276 -10.51 55.51 31.97
C LEU A 276 -10.75 55.33 30.47
N LEU A 277 -11.27 54.19 30.05
CA LEU A 277 -11.66 53.94 28.66
C LEU A 277 -12.77 54.90 28.20
N ASN A 278 -13.77 55.15 29.08
CA ASN A 278 -14.83 56.12 28.78
C ASN A 278 -14.28 57.56 28.68
N GLN A 279 -13.21 57.88 29.43
CA GLN A 279 -12.50 59.17 29.34
C GLN A 279 -11.52 59.21 28.14
N LYS A 280 -11.61 58.27 27.22
CA LYS A 280 -10.76 58.14 26.01
C LYS A 280 -9.27 58.01 26.31
N ALA A 281 -8.90 57.34 27.41
CA ALA A 281 -7.50 57.00 27.69
C ALA A 281 -6.91 56.26 26.48
N ASN A 282 -5.63 56.48 26.20
CA ASN A 282 -4.96 55.82 25.09
C ASN A 282 -4.76 54.34 25.39
N ILE A 283 -5.64 53.51 24.80
CA ILE A 283 -5.67 52.07 24.95
C ILE A 283 -4.42 51.37 24.37
N SER A 284 -3.72 52.05 23.45
CA SER A 284 -2.50 51.56 22.78
C SER A 284 -1.24 52.22 23.33
N ALA A 285 -1.32 52.90 24.52
CA ALA A 285 -0.14 53.48 25.14
C ALA A 285 0.88 52.38 25.42
N GLN A 286 2.15 52.64 25.14
CA GLN A 286 3.25 51.73 25.44
C GLN A 286 4.09 52.26 26.57
N ASP A 287 4.50 51.43 27.52
CA ASP A 287 5.50 51.75 28.55
C ASP A 287 6.93 51.68 27.97
N ILE A 288 7.96 51.81 28.83
CA ILE A 288 9.38 51.75 28.41
C ILE A 288 9.72 50.36 27.81
N ALA A 289 9.08 49.29 28.28
CA ALA A 289 9.27 47.94 27.76
C ALA A 289 8.49 47.69 26.44
N GLY A 290 7.72 48.68 25.97
CA GLY A 290 6.84 48.54 24.80
C GLY A 290 5.52 47.85 25.14
N ALA A 291 5.29 47.50 26.37
CA ALA A 291 4.07 46.84 26.82
C ALA A 291 2.87 47.78 26.77
N THR A 292 1.71 47.29 26.36
CA THR A 292 0.44 48.03 26.41
C THR A 292 -0.36 47.65 27.65
N PRO A 293 -1.42 48.37 28.04
CA PRO A 293 -2.30 47.98 29.14
C PRO A 293 -2.82 46.55 29.03
N LEU A 294 -3.05 46.06 27.79
CA LEU A 294 -3.44 44.70 27.55
C LEU A 294 -2.33 43.68 27.88
N HIS A 295 -1.07 43.98 27.53
CA HIS A 295 0.08 43.18 27.93
C HIS A 295 0.14 43.02 29.46
N GLU A 296 -0.07 44.10 30.20
CA GLU A 296 -0.05 44.07 31.66
C GLU A 296 -1.25 43.32 32.25
N ALA A 297 -2.46 43.52 31.72
CA ALA A 297 -3.62 42.73 32.14
C ALA A 297 -3.38 41.21 31.99
N ILE A 298 -2.81 40.82 30.87
CA ILE A 298 -2.48 39.40 30.56
C ILE A 298 -1.36 38.88 31.47
N ARG A 299 -0.25 39.63 31.60
CA ARG A 299 0.89 39.27 32.45
C ARG A 299 0.49 39.01 33.88
N TYR A 300 -0.45 39.78 34.42
CA TYR A 300 -0.94 39.66 35.79
C TYR A 300 -2.15 38.73 35.93
N GLY A 301 -2.66 38.17 34.86
CA GLY A 301 -3.76 37.21 34.89
C GLY A 301 -5.13 37.84 35.14
N ASN A 302 -5.32 39.10 34.78
CA ASN A 302 -6.49 39.90 35.04
C ASN A 302 -7.49 39.83 33.90
N VAL A 303 -8.28 38.73 33.85
CA VAL A 303 -9.19 38.35 32.76
C VAL A 303 -10.19 39.47 32.45
N GLU A 304 -10.84 40.01 33.50
CA GLU A 304 -11.90 41.01 33.34
C GLU A 304 -11.36 42.32 32.74
N ASN A 305 -10.19 42.74 33.17
CA ASN A 305 -9.54 43.93 32.59
C ASN A 305 -9.09 43.67 31.17
N ALA A 306 -8.53 42.47 30.88
CA ALA A 306 -8.14 42.10 29.54
C ALA A 306 -9.36 42.13 28.60
N ARG A 307 -10.49 41.60 29.05
CA ARG A 307 -11.74 41.62 28.27
C ARG A 307 -12.22 43.03 27.98
N LEU A 308 -12.29 43.88 29.03
CA LEU A 308 -12.68 45.29 28.86
C LEU A 308 -11.79 46.04 27.86
N LEU A 309 -10.48 45.81 27.94
CA LEU A 309 -9.55 46.42 26.99
C LEU A 309 -9.78 45.93 25.58
N LEU A 310 -10.01 44.62 25.37
CA LEU A 310 -10.29 44.02 24.08
C LEU A 310 -11.63 44.53 23.52
N ASP A 311 -12.69 44.56 24.33
CA ASP A 311 -14.00 45.10 23.97
C ASP A 311 -13.89 46.58 23.55
N ALA A 312 -13.00 47.35 24.18
CA ALA A 312 -12.72 48.74 23.85
C ALA A 312 -11.80 48.92 22.63
N GLY A 313 -11.36 47.81 21.99
CA GLY A 313 -10.57 47.85 20.77
C GLY A 313 -9.05 47.85 20.98
N ALA A 314 -8.54 47.33 22.11
CA ALA A 314 -7.11 47.12 22.28
C ALA A 314 -6.57 46.18 21.21
N LYS A 315 -5.37 46.49 20.68
CA LYS A 315 -4.70 45.66 19.68
C LYS A 315 -4.23 44.35 20.31
N VAL A 316 -5.00 43.27 20.09
CA VAL A 316 -4.72 41.96 20.65
C VAL A 316 -3.34 41.39 20.24
N ASN A 317 -2.80 41.86 19.11
CA ASN A 317 -1.52 41.43 18.53
C ASN A 317 -0.42 42.50 18.66
N ALA A 318 -0.55 43.50 19.54
CA ALA A 318 0.52 44.45 19.79
C ALA A 318 1.75 43.70 20.32
N GLN A 319 2.96 44.08 19.90
CA GLN A 319 4.19 43.47 20.39
C GLN A 319 4.98 44.45 21.25
N ASP A 320 5.54 43.97 22.36
CA ASP A 320 6.48 44.71 23.21
C ASP A 320 7.89 44.73 22.60
N ASN A 321 8.88 45.35 23.28
CA ASN A 321 10.24 45.43 22.78
C ASN A 321 10.97 44.09 22.70
N LEU A 322 10.48 43.02 23.30
CA LEU A 322 10.96 41.65 23.19
C LEU A 322 10.22 40.88 22.08
N GLY A 323 9.37 41.54 21.32
CA GLY A 323 8.53 40.92 20.28
C GLY A 323 7.36 40.13 20.86
N LYS A 324 7.13 40.19 22.18
CA LYS A 324 6.06 39.42 22.82
C LYS A 324 4.73 40.11 22.59
N SER A 325 3.79 39.38 22.00
CA SER A 325 2.39 39.76 21.97
C SER A 325 1.68 39.33 23.26
N PRO A 326 0.50 39.86 23.59
CA PRO A 326 -0.21 39.50 24.82
C PRO A 326 -0.31 38.01 25.06
N ILE A 327 -0.57 37.22 24.01
CA ILE A 327 -0.69 35.75 24.10
C ILE A 327 0.63 35.06 24.52
N LEU A 328 1.78 35.68 24.24
CA LEU A 328 3.11 35.19 24.64
C LEU A 328 3.54 35.64 26.05
N LEU A 329 2.71 36.39 26.76
CA LEU A 329 3.00 36.86 28.11
C LEU A 329 2.25 36.13 29.24
N ILE A 330 1.44 35.13 28.87
CA ILE A 330 0.61 34.43 29.82
C ILE A 330 1.49 33.62 30.78
N MET A 331 1.44 33.98 32.05
CA MET A 331 2.23 33.36 33.11
C MET A 331 1.48 32.20 33.79
N PRO A 332 2.17 31.25 34.47
CA PRO A 332 1.54 30.13 35.15
C PRO A 332 0.73 30.59 36.34
N LYS A 333 -0.54 30.90 36.12
CA LYS A 333 -1.48 31.41 37.15
C LYS A 333 -2.83 30.69 37.08
N LYS A 334 -3.67 30.89 38.08
CA LYS A 334 -4.97 30.24 38.21
C LYS A 334 -5.93 30.42 37.04
N ASN A 335 -5.80 31.48 36.23
CA ASN A 335 -6.72 31.81 35.13
C ASN A 335 -6.08 31.61 33.74
N GLN A 336 -5.04 30.79 33.63
CA GLN A 336 -4.27 30.65 32.39
C GLN A 336 -5.14 30.24 31.20
N ALA A 337 -5.93 29.18 31.36
CA ALA A 337 -6.80 28.66 30.29
C ALA A 337 -7.85 29.70 29.85
N GLU A 338 -8.42 30.44 30.82
CA GLU A 338 -9.41 31.48 30.55
C GLU A 338 -8.82 32.63 29.72
N ILE A 339 -7.57 33.01 29.99
CA ILE A 339 -6.88 34.07 29.26
C ILE A 339 -6.55 33.63 27.82
N TYR A 340 -6.08 32.40 27.65
CA TYR A 340 -5.88 31.86 26.27
C TYR A 340 -7.19 31.88 25.50
N ASN A 341 -8.27 31.39 26.07
CA ASN A 341 -9.58 31.41 25.45
C ASN A 341 -10.03 32.83 25.08
N LEU A 342 -9.88 33.76 26.02
CA LEU A 342 -10.20 35.16 25.79
C LEU A 342 -9.44 35.72 24.58
N LEU A 343 -8.13 35.54 24.54
CA LEU A 343 -7.31 36.09 23.47
C LEU A 343 -7.64 35.43 22.11
N LEU A 344 -7.94 34.13 22.11
CA LEU A 344 -8.38 33.40 20.89
C LEU A 344 -9.75 33.89 20.41
N GLU A 345 -10.72 34.17 21.33
CA GLU A 345 -12.02 34.75 21.03
C GLU A 345 -11.87 36.10 20.28
N TYR A 346 -10.88 36.91 20.68
CA TYR A 346 -10.57 38.19 20.02
C TYR A 346 -9.56 38.07 18.88
N LYS A 347 -9.37 36.86 18.34
CA LYS A 347 -8.53 36.57 17.16
C LYS A 347 -7.06 36.95 17.36
N ALA A 348 -6.51 36.63 18.54
CA ALA A 348 -5.07 36.74 18.74
C ALA A 348 -4.34 35.92 17.67
N ASN A 349 -3.31 36.51 17.09
CA ASN A 349 -2.47 35.83 16.12
C ASN A 349 -1.50 34.90 16.86
N ILE A 350 -1.82 33.62 16.85
CA ILE A 350 -1.04 32.56 17.49
C ILE A 350 0.28 32.26 16.77
N TYR A 351 0.49 32.80 15.56
CA TYR A 351 1.71 32.62 14.76
C TYR A 351 2.80 33.64 15.08
N LEU A 352 2.49 34.63 15.90
CA LEU A 352 3.51 35.59 16.35
C LEU A 352 4.54 34.91 17.25
N LYS A 353 5.80 35.22 17.01
CA LYS A 353 6.93 34.74 17.80
C LYS A 353 7.63 35.92 18.50
N ASP A 354 8.26 35.63 19.61
CA ASP A 354 9.12 36.63 20.31
C ASP A 354 10.50 36.73 19.63
N LEU A 355 11.39 37.54 20.20
CA LEU A 355 12.74 37.69 19.67
C LEU A 355 13.60 36.43 19.74
N TYR A 356 13.25 35.44 20.53
CA TYR A 356 13.91 34.12 20.57
C TYR A 356 13.29 33.15 19.58
N GLY A 357 12.24 33.53 18.88
CA GLY A 357 11.50 32.71 17.97
C GLY A 357 10.49 31.79 18.69
N ASP A 358 10.28 31.97 19.98
CA ASP A 358 9.34 31.16 20.75
C ASP A 358 7.90 31.44 20.30
N SER A 359 7.18 30.40 19.96
CA SER A 359 5.76 30.42 19.62
C SER A 359 4.91 30.33 20.89
N VAL A 360 3.60 30.52 20.73
CA VAL A 360 2.64 30.37 21.84
C VAL A 360 2.73 29.03 22.55
N LEU A 361 3.03 27.94 21.82
CA LEU A 361 3.20 26.60 22.42
C LEU A 361 4.51 26.49 23.22
N HIS A 362 5.60 27.11 22.78
CA HIS A 362 6.85 27.18 23.57
C HIS A 362 6.59 27.85 24.90
N VAL A 363 5.95 29.01 24.90
CA VAL A 363 5.65 29.78 26.12
C VAL A 363 4.66 29.00 27.01
N ALA A 364 3.62 28.42 26.44
CA ALA A 364 2.67 27.57 27.18
C ALA A 364 3.36 26.39 27.88
N THR A 365 4.31 25.74 27.16
CA THR A 365 5.12 24.64 27.72
C THR A 365 5.99 25.09 28.88
N MET A 366 6.75 26.18 28.71
CA MET A 366 7.58 26.77 29.80
C MET A 366 6.76 27.09 31.02
N ASN A 367 5.57 27.64 30.81
CA ASN A 367 4.66 28.07 31.87
C ASN A 367 3.80 26.93 32.44
N GLY A 368 3.96 25.69 31.99
CA GLY A 368 3.25 24.52 32.52
C GLY A 368 1.74 24.58 32.31
N ALA A 369 1.32 24.97 31.11
CA ALA A 369 -0.10 24.99 30.73
C ALA A 369 -0.73 23.61 30.86
N ASP A 370 -2.02 23.57 31.17
CA ASP A 370 -2.77 22.33 31.23
C ASP A 370 -3.19 21.80 29.85
N ASP A 371 -3.61 20.55 29.80
CA ASP A 371 -4.00 19.86 28.55
C ASP A 371 -5.13 20.59 27.81
N THR A 372 -6.05 21.22 28.58
CA THR A 372 -7.19 21.95 28.00
C THR A 372 -6.71 23.17 27.22
N THR A 373 -5.80 23.92 27.83
CA THR A 373 -5.17 25.10 27.22
C THR A 373 -4.36 24.71 25.97
N LEU A 374 -3.49 23.69 26.07
CA LEU A 374 -2.69 23.22 24.95
C LEU A 374 -3.57 22.74 23.79
N LYS A 375 -4.64 22.00 24.10
CA LYS A 375 -5.60 21.53 23.10
C LYS A 375 -6.28 22.70 22.38
N GLN A 376 -6.64 23.75 23.09
CA GLN A 376 -7.28 24.92 22.49
C GLN A 376 -6.33 25.68 21.57
N LEU A 377 -5.06 25.84 21.96
CA LEU A 377 -4.06 26.47 21.11
C LEU A 377 -3.82 25.67 19.81
N ILE A 378 -3.76 24.35 19.90
CA ILE A 378 -3.62 23.48 18.72
C ILE A 378 -4.87 23.55 17.84
N LEU A 379 -6.07 23.51 18.43
CA LEU A 379 -7.33 23.67 17.69
C LEU A 379 -7.45 25.05 17.02
N ALA A 380 -6.85 26.09 17.61
CA ALA A 380 -6.77 27.40 17.00
C ALA A 380 -5.76 27.47 15.85
N GLY A 381 -4.96 26.41 15.62
CA GLY A 381 -4.01 26.30 14.52
C GLY A 381 -2.54 26.52 14.92
N ALA A 382 -2.20 26.52 16.21
CA ALA A 382 -0.79 26.57 16.63
C ALA A 382 -0.07 25.29 16.14
N ASP A 383 1.08 25.48 15.50
CA ASP A 383 1.89 24.36 15.01
C ASP A 383 2.58 23.67 16.19
N ILE A 384 2.22 22.41 16.41
CA ILE A 384 2.76 21.57 17.48
C ILE A 384 4.26 21.30 17.32
N ASN A 385 4.77 21.39 16.10
CA ASN A 385 6.16 21.15 15.72
C ASN A 385 6.92 22.43 15.39
N GLU A 386 6.36 23.60 15.74
CA GLU A 386 7.00 24.90 15.52
C GLU A 386 8.42 24.92 16.12
N ARG A 387 9.35 25.53 15.40
CA ARG A 387 10.77 25.61 15.84
C ARG A 387 11.12 27.05 16.19
N ASN A 388 11.75 27.26 17.34
CA ASN A 388 12.30 28.54 17.73
C ASN A 388 13.64 28.81 17.01
N LYS A 389 14.35 29.88 17.32
CA LYS A 389 15.64 30.21 16.66
C LYS A 389 16.75 29.21 16.91
N GLU A 390 16.68 28.46 18.00
CA GLU A 390 17.62 27.37 18.31
C GLU A 390 17.20 26.05 17.65
N GLY A 391 16.04 26.03 16.95
CA GLY A 391 15.46 24.84 16.33
C GLY A 391 14.68 23.98 17.31
N ILE A 392 14.57 24.37 18.56
CA ILE A 392 13.91 23.62 19.63
C ILE A 392 12.40 23.64 19.39
N THR A 393 11.72 22.48 19.54
CA THR A 393 10.26 22.38 19.48
C THR A 393 9.63 22.43 20.87
N PRO A 394 8.31 22.69 20.99
CA PRO A 394 7.61 22.65 22.28
C PRO A 394 7.78 21.33 23.01
N LEU A 395 7.76 20.20 22.29
CA LEU A 395 8.00 18.87 22.88
C LEU A 395 9.44 18.73 23.42
N ALA A 396 10.46 19.15 22.63
CA ALA A 396 11.85 19.13 23.11
C ALA A 396 12.02 19.93 24.39
N LEU A 397 11.42 21.12 24.44
CA LEU A 397 11.43 21.98 25.61
C LEU A 397 10.72 21.31 26.81
N ALA A 398 9.61 20.60 26.58
CA ALA A 398 8.92 19.85 27.63
C ALA A 398 9.81 18.73 28.20
N VAL A 399 10.61 18.06 27.36
CA VAL A 399 11.57 17.03 27.78
C VAL A 399 12.68 17.64 28.64
N ASP A 400 13.29 18.75 28.21
CA ASP A 400 14.37 19.43 28.93
C ASP A 400 13.92 19.89 30.32
N HIS A 401 12.70 20.40 30.42
CA HIS A 401 12.09 20.84 31.67
C HIS A 401 11.40 19.72 32.47
N ARG A 402 11.48 18.45 32.00
CA ARG A 402 10.87 17.27 32.65
C ARG A 402 9.37 17.45 32.95
N ARG A 403 8.63 18.07 32.04
CA ARG A 403 7.19 18.36 32.17
C ARG A 403 6.37 17.14 31.73
N THR A 404 6.36 16.08 32.53
CA THR A 404 5.83 14.78 32.17
C THR A 404 4.37 14.77 31.68
N ALA A 405 3.49 15.59 32.26
CA ALA A 405 2.10 15.73 31.79
C ALA A 405 2.04 16.37 30.40
N ILE A 406 2.81 17.45 30.18
CA ILE A 406 2.88 18.16 28.91
C ILE A 406 3.51 17.29 27.83
N ILE A 407 4.55 16.52 28.17
CA ILE A 407 5.15 15.53 27.25
C ILE A 407 4.08 14.55 26.75
N GLN A 408 3.33 13.96 27.70
CA GLN A 408 2.27 13.01 27.35
C GLN A 408 1.23 13.66 26.43
N PHE A 409 0.81 14.88 26.75
CA PHE A 409 -0.14 15.60 25.92
C PHE A 409 0.37 15.83 24.50
N TYR A 410 1.62 16.28 24.32
CA TYR A 410 2.20 16.50 22.99
C TYR A 410 2.34 15.21 22.19
N ILE A 411 2.73 14.13 22.85
CA ILE A 411 2.83 12.81 22.20
C ILE A 411 1.45 12.35 21.73
N ASP A 412 0.41 12.47 22.58
CA ASP A 412 -0.96 12.07 22.22
C ASP A 412 -1.55 12.96 21.12
N ALA A 413 -1.10 14.21 21.02
CA ALA A 413 -1.48 15.16 19.98
C ALA A 413 -0.66 14.98 18.68
N GLY A 414 0.30 14.05 18.63
CA GLY A 414 1.06 13.74 17.43
C GLY A 414 2.28 14.65 17.17
N ALA A 415 2.90 15.20 18.21
CA ALA A 415 4.13 15.96 18.06
C ALA A 415 5.26 15.09 17.52
N ASP A 416 6.09 15.66 16.65
CA ASP A 416 7.23 14.97 16.04
C ASP A 416 8.37 14.80 17.06
N ILE A 417 8.60 13.54 17.43
CA ILE A 417 9.67 13.16 18.35
C ILE A 417 11.07 13.19 17.70
N HIS A 418 11.13 13.36 16.38
CA HIS A 418 12.35 13.37 15.57
C HIS A 418 12.70 14.78 15.01
N ALA A 419 11.97 15.81 15.39
CA ALA A 419 12.28 17.17 14.96
C ALA A 419 13.66 17.61 15.51
N GLU A 420 14.65 17.74 14.63
CA GLU A 420 16.03 18.09 14.97
C GLU A 420 16.14 19.59 15.30
N ASP A 421 16.83 19.95 16.36
CA ASP A 421 17.24 21.32 16.63
C ASP A 421 18.52 21.71 15.82
N ASN A 422 19.05 22.90 16.06
CA ASN A 422 20.26 23.37 15.36
C ASN A 422 21.54 22.61 15.77
N MET A 423 21.49 21.82 16.83
CA MET A 423 22.58 20.94 17.31
C MET A 423 22.40 19.48 16.83
N GLY A 424 21.32 19.18 16.08
CA GLY A 424 20.97 17.84 15.65
C GLY A 424 20.29 16.99 16.74
N GLU A 425 19.89 17.60 17.85
CA GLU A 425 19.20 16.90 18.94
C GLU A 425 17.69 16.88 18.70
N THR A 426 17.06 15.75 19.00
CA THR A 426 15.61 15.58 18.86
C THR A 426 14.95 15.42 20.23
N PRO A 427 13.64 15.64 20.38
CA PRO A 427 12.93 15.31 21.62
C PRO A 427 13.21 13.88 22.09
N LEU A 428 13.28 12.92 21.17
CA LEU A 428 13.58 11.53 21.50
C LEU A 428 15.01 11.34 21.98
N THR A 429 16.03 11.87 21.27
CA THR A 429 17.45 11.73 21.69
C THR A 429 17.68 12.39 23.04
N ARG A 430 17.08 13.57 23.31
CA ARG A 430 17.10 14.23 24.62
C ARG A 430 16.50 13.34 25.69
N SER A 431 15.36 12.69 25.43
CA SER A 431 14.71 11.79 26.38
C SER A 431 15.53 10.53 26.68
N LEU A 432 16.18 9.97 25.66
CA LEU A 432 17.07 8.81 25.80
C LEU A 432 18.30 9.13 26.67
N LYS A 433 18.91 10.31 26.47
CA LYS A 433 20.01 10.82 27.29
C LYS A 433 19.56 11.13 28.74
N ALA A 434 18.32 11.58 28.92
CA ALA A 434 17.77 11.85 30.25
C ALA A 434 17.43 10.59 31.06
N GLY A 435 17.49 9.41 30.44
CA GLY A 435 17.35 8.11 31.06
C GLY A 435 16.00 7.40 30.81
N PRO A 436 15.86 6.15 31.32
CA PRO A 436 14.75 5.27 30.96
C PRO A 436 13.36 5.80 31.38
N GLU A 437 13.29 6.50 32.51
CA GLU A 437 12.00 7.05 32.96
C GLU A 437 11.49 8.17 32.04
N MET A 438 12.37 8.94 31.42
CA MET A 438 11.99 9.98 30.47
C MET A 438 11.68 9.39 29.11
N SER A 439 12.51 8.46 28.63
CA SER A 439 12.25 7.79 27.34
C SER A 439 10.93 7.02 27.33
N LYS A 440 10.51 6.42 28.46
CA LYS A 440 9.18 5.79 28.62
C LYS A 440 8.02 6.76 28.44
N LYS A 441 8.24 8.04 28.68
CA LYS A 441 7.19 9.07 28.46
C LYS A 441 7.09 9.52 27.03
N VAL A 442 8.20 9.51 26.31
CA VAL A 442 8.26 9.95 24.90
C VAL A 442 7.90 8.81 23.95
N LEU A 443 8.36 7.60 24.24
CA LEU A 443 8.09 6.40 23.43
C LEU A 443 6.85 5.66 23.93
N ILE A 444 5.80 5.70 23.11
CA ILE A 444 4.53 5.03 23.36
C ILE A 444 4.08 4.25 22.12
N SER A 445 3.02 3.46 22.24
CA SER A 445 2.53 2.59 21.18
C SER A 445 2.18 3.32 19.87
N SER A 446 1.78 4.60 19.94
CA SER A 446 1.41 5.37 18.74
C SER A 446 2.59 5.88 17.93
N ASN A 447 3.78 6.07 18.54
CA ASN A 447 4.95 6.65 17.88
C ASN A 447 6.17 5.73 17.80
N ILE A 448 6.11 4.56 18.40
CA ILE A 448 7.25 3.63 18.47
C ILE A 448 7.79 3.19 17.10
N HIS A 449 6.94 3.23 16.06
CA HIS A 449 7.31 2.88 14.68
C HIS A 449 7.85 4.07 13.88
N SER A 450 7.85 5.28 14.46
CA SER A 450 8.38 6.46 13.77
C SER A 450 9.89 6.37 13.58
N ARG A 451 10.40 7.11 12.61
CA ARG A 451 11.81 7.11 12.23
C ARG A 451 12.31 8.53 12.06
N ASP A 452 13.58 8.76 12.41
CA ASP A 452 14.24 10.04 12.16
C ASP A 452 14.56 10.28 10.67
N SER A 453 15.21 11.39 10.37
CA SER A 453 15.65 11.76 9.01
C SER A 453 16.64 10.78 8.40
N TYR A 454 17.33 9.96 9.20
CA TYR A 454 18.26 8.91 8.78
C TYR A 454 17.59 7.52 8.70
N GLY A 455 16.29 7.44 9.00
CA GLY A 455 15.53 6.20 9.04
C GLY A 455 15.77 5.39 10.32
N ASN A 456 16.42 5.95 11.35
CA ASN A 456 16.67 5.28 12.61
C ASN A 456 15.35 5.09 13.37
N THR A 457 15.16 3.90 13.91
CA THR A 457 14.09 3.59 14.88
C THR A 457 14.53 3.94 16.29
N ALA A 458 13.61 3.85 17.25
CA ALA A 458 13.92 4.02 18.67
C ALA A 458 15.09 3.13 19.15
N TYR A 459 15.18 1.91 18.63
CA TYR A 459 16.33 1.01 18.95
C TYR A 459 17.66 1.57 18.47
N HIS A 460 17.73 2.06 17.22
CA HIS A 460 18.94 2.65 16.68
C HIS A 460 19.37 3.85 17.51
N LEU A 461 18.43 4.74 17.81
CA LEU A 461 18.70 5.95 18.56
C LEU A 461 19.14 5.65 20.00
N ALA A 462 18.53 4.65 20.65
CA ALA A 462 18.94 4.22 21.99
C ALA A 462 20.42 3.75 22.00
N ILE A 463 20.84 3.02 20.97
CA ILE A 463 22.22 2.55 20.82
C ILE A 463 23.17 3.73 20.45
N LEU A 464 22.73 4.61 19.54
CA LEU A 464 23.54 5.75 19.10
C LEU A 464 23.76 6.79 20.21
N THR A 465 22.81 6.96 21.11
CA THR A 465 22.91 7.90 22.24
C THR A 465 23.64 7.31 23.44
N ALA A 466 23.86 6.00 23.49
CA ALA A 466 24.60 5.36 24.56
C ALA A 466 26.09 5.74 24.51
N GLU A 467 26.67 6.12 25.64
CA GLU A 467 28.11 6.38 25.76
C GLU A 467 28.85 5.09 26.10
N PRO A 468 29.81 4.66 25.28
CA PRO A 468 30.57 3.42 25.50
C PRO A 468 31.40 3.40 26.80
N SER A 469 31.82 4.58 27.27
CA SER A 469 32.74 4.72 28.38
C SER A 469 32.11 4.61 29.80
N LEU A 470 30.81 4.82 29.91
CA LEU A 470 30.09 4.74 31.19
C LEU A 470 29.76 3.32 31.63
N ILE A 471 29.90 2.34 30.74
CA ILE A 471 29.48 0.94 30.98
C ILE A 471 30.55 0.10 31.68
N LEU A 472 31.82 0.52 31.63
CA LEU A 472 32.95 -0.25 32.14
C LEU A 472 33.35 0.04 33.61
N GLU A 473 32.98 1.18 34.17
CA GLU A 473 33.43 1.60 35.51
C GLU A 473 32.46 1.23 36.67
N GLU A 474 31.19 0.93 36.41
CA GLU A 474 30.22 0.59 37.46
C GLU A 474 30.17 -0.89 37.86
N GLU A 475 30.80 -1.80 37.09
CA GLU A 475 30.75 -3.23 37.37
C GLU A 475 31.60 -3.71 38.58
N THR A 476 32.48 -2.84 39.10
CA THR A 476 33.43 -3.27 40.15
C THR A 476 32.97 -3.07 41.60
N LYS A 477 31.75 -2.52 41.85
CA LYS A 477 31.34 -2.11 43.19
C LYS A 477 29.99 -2.60 43.72
N SER A 478 29.23 -3.44 42.99
CA SER A 478 27.93 -3.90 43.51
C SER A 478 27.63 -5.36 43.15
N ASP A 479 27.32 -6.18 44.16
CA ASP A 479 26.89 -7.59 44.04
C ASP A 479 25.47 -7.77 43.47
N LYS A 480 24.81 -6.72 42.99
CA LYS A 480 23.56 -6.80 42.25
C LYS A 480 23.75 -6.21 40.86
N PRO A 481 23.37 -6.91 39.79
CA PRO A 481 23.38 -6.31 38.47
C PRO A 481 22.36 -5.15 38.50
N ILE A 482 22.84 -3.92 38.55
CA ILE A 482 22.02 -2.75 38.26
C ILE A 482 21.62 -2.92 36.80
N ALA A 483 20.32 -3.08 36.56
CA ALA A 483 19.81 -3.08 35.21
C ALA A 483 20.28 -1.77 34.56
N ASP A 484 21.20 -1.89 33.61
CA ASP A 484 21.78 -0.77 32.88
C ASP A 484 20.65 0.08 32.27
N ALA A 485 20.77 1.37 32.39
CA ALA A 485 19.77 2.32 31.85
C ALA A 485 19.44 2.07 30.37
N LEU A 486 20.44 1.68 29.59
CA LEU A 486 20.25 1.30 28.19
C LEU A 486 19.39 0.03 28.06
N THR A 487 19.69 -1.02 28.85
CA THR A 487 18.90 -2.27 28.84
C THR A 487 17.46 -2.03 29.24
N MET A 488 17.20 -1.23 30.28
CA MET A 488 15.84 -0.83 30.70
C MET A 488 15.10 -0.06 29.60
N THR A 489 15.82 0.77 28.85
CA THR A 489 15.25 1.50 27.71
C THR A 489 14.91 0.54 26.55
N LEU A 490 15.82 -0.38 26.23
CA LEU A 490 15.59 -1.39 25.18
C LEU A 490 14.46 -2.35 25.55
N GLU A 491 14.34 -2.75 26.81
CA GLU A 491 13.22 -3.53 27.32
C GLU A 491 11.88 -2.80 27.12
N HIS A 492 11.84 -1.52 27.45
CA HIS A 492 10.64 -0.70 27.22
C HIS A 492 10.30 -0.64 25.72
N ILE A 493 11.27 -0.34 24.85
CA ILE A 493 11.08 -0.33 23.40
C ILE A 493 10.53 -1.69 22.93
N TYR A 494 11.09 -2.79 23.43
CA TYR A 494 10.66 -4.15 23.06
C TYR A 494 9.24 -4.48 23.51
N THR A 495 8.79 -3.96 24.65
CA THR A 495 7.37 -4.13 25.07
C THR A 495 6.39 -3.47 24.11
N LEU A 496 6.79 -2.37 23.46
CA LEU A 496 5.98 -1.58 22.54
C LEU A 496 6.13 -2.06 21.09
N ASN A 497 7.33 -2.41 20.68
CA ASN A 497 7.65 -2.86 19.33
C ASN A 497 8.66 -4.01 19.36
N LYS A 498 8.26 -5.16 18.83
CA LYS A 498 9.11 -6.35 18.75
C LYS A 498 9.96 -6.42 17.48
N GLU A 499 9.92 -5.41 16.61
CA GLU A 499 10.66 -5.37 15.35
C GLU A 499 12.11 -4.94 15.56
N VAL A 500 12.90 -5.82 16.14
CA VAL A 500 14.31 -5.57 16.45
C VAL A 500 15.22 -5.54 15.22
N ASN A 501 14.70 -5.95 14.03
CA ASN A 501 15.47 -6.07 12.78
C ASN A 501 15.21 -4.94 11.78
N SER A 502 14.54 -3.90 12.20
CA SER A 502 14.29 -2.74 11.34
C SER A 502 15.60 -2.12 10.88
N GLN A 503 15.70 -1.78 9.61
CA GLN A 503 16.89 -1.13 9.03
C GLN A 503 16.69 0.38 8.93
N ASN A 504 17.77 1.16 9.16
CA ASN A 504 17.82 2.58 8.87
C ASN A 504 18.12 2.85 7.37
N ARG A 505 18.32 4.11 6.96
CA ARG A 505 18.63 4.45 5.55
C ARG A 505 19.97 3.88 5.06
N ASN A 506 20.92 3.63 5.94
CA ASN A 506 22.16 2.95 5.60
C ASN A 506 22.00 1.42 5.53
N GLY A 507 20.80 0.91 5.83
CA GLY A 507 20.54 -0.52 5.95
C GLY A 507 21.03 -1.11 7.28
N ASP A 508 21.57 -0.31 8.20
CA ASP A 508 22.03 -0.82 9.49
C ASP A 508 20.86 -1.24 10.36
N THR A 509 20.97 -2.41 11.01
CA THR A 509 20.04 -2.84 12.06
C THR A 509 20.53 -2.36 13.44
N PRO A 510 19.68 -2.32 14.46
CA PRO A 510 20.12 -2.03 15.83
C PRO A 510 21.28 -2.94 16.27
N LEU A 511 21.23 -4.23 15.92
CA LEU A 511 22.32 -5.16 16.26
C LEU A 511 23.62 -4.80 15.54
N SER A 512 23.57 -4.39 14.25
CA SER A 512 24.79 -3.98 13.53
C SER A 512 25.46 -2.79 14.19
N LEU A 513 24.69 -1.79 14.63
CA LEU A 513 25.21 -0.63 15.37
C LEU A 513 25.78 -1.03 16.73
N ALA A 514 25.12 -1.95 17.47
CA ALA A 514 25.62 -2.45 18.76
C ALA A 514 26.97 -3.16 18.59
N VAL A 515 27.13 -3.93 17.53
CA VAL A 515 28.39 -4.63 17.19
C VAL A 515 29.47 -3.63 16.76
N GLN A 516 29.16 -2.69 15.86
CA GLN A 516 30.10 -1.67 15.39
C GLN A 516 30.63 -0.80 16.55
N ARG A 517 29.77 -0.47 17.51
CA ARG A 517 30.11 0.33 18.69
C ARG A 517 30.62 -0.48 19.86
N ASN A 518 30.68 -1.81 19.71
CA ASN A 518 31.07 -2.78 20.74
C ASN A 518 30.28 -2.67 22.06
N ILE A 519 28.94 -2.47 21.94
CA ILE A 519 28.04 -2.39 23.10
C ILE A 519 27.45 -3.79 23.35
N GLN A 520 28.22 -4.63 24.06
CA GLN A 520 27.92 -6.05 24.28
C GLN A 520 26.53 -6.29 24.87
N ARG A 521 26.15 -5.58 25.94
CA ARG A 521 24.87 -5.79 26.65
C ARG A 521 23.66 -5.50 25.74
N ALA A 522 23.73 -4.42 24.97
CA ALA A 522 22.68 -4.12 23.98
C ALA A 522 22.58 -5.22 22.91
N GLY A 523 23.73 -5.68 22.41
CA GLY A 523 23.79 -6.75 21.44
C GLY A 523 23.24 -8.07 21.97
N GLU A 524 23.59 -8.47 23.18
CA GLU A 524 23.07 -9.67 23.87
C GLU A 524 21.54 -9.57 24.07
N PHE A 525 21.05 -8.39 24.50
CA PHE A 525 19.63 -8.15 24.63
C PHE A 525 18.91 -8.33 23.29
N LEU A 526 19.42 -7.69 22.23
CA LEU A 526 18.83 -7.77 20.89
C LEU A 526 18.83 -9.21 20.34
N LEU A 527 19.92 -9.95 20.55
CA LEU A 527 20.00 -11.39 20.18
C LEU A 527 18.95 -12.23 20.92
N ASN A 528 18.74 -11.97 22.20
CA ASN A 528 17.71 -12.66 22.99
C ASN A 528 16.29 -12.31 22.52
N CYS A 529 16.12 -11.13 21.95
CA CYS A 529 14.87 -10.69 21.33
C CYS A 529 14.71 -11.14 19.87
N GLY A 530 15.65 -11.89 19.30
CA GLY A 530 15.56 -12.42 17.95
C GLY A 530 16.14 -11.50 16.86
N ALA A 531 17.15 -10.69 17.23
CA ALA A 531 17.86 -9.90 16.24
C ALA A 531 18.60 -10.78 15.23
N ASP A 532 18.51 -10.42 13.96
CA ASP A 532 19.10 -11.14 12.84
C ASP A 532 20.57 -10.74 12.67
N ILE A 533 21.44 -11.73 12.80
CA ILE A 533 22.89 -11.57 12.63
C ILE A 533 23.31 -11.48 11.16
N PHE A 534 22.43 -11.89 10.25
CA PHE A 534 22.71 -11.97 8.81
C PHE A 534 22.21 -10.76 8.04
N ALA A 535 21.38 -9.92 8.65
CA ALA A 535 20.81 -8.74 7.98
C ALA A 535 21.92 -7.79 7.53
N THR A 536 22.08 -7.60 6.23
CA THR A 536 23.10 -6.73 5.62
C THR A 536 22.64 -5.29 5.50
N ASN A 537 23.55 -4.36 5.70
CA ASN A 537 23.34 -2.95 5.35
C ASN A 537 23.60 -2.69 3.85
N ASN A 538 23.50 -1.44 3.42
CA ASN A 538 23.68 -1.04 2.01
C ASN A 538 25.09 -1.26 1.45
N ASN A 539 26.05 -1.57 2.31
CA ASN A 539 27.43 -1.90 1.94
C ASN A 539 27.68 -3.42 2.04
N ASP A 540 26.63 -4.23 2.12
CA ASP A 540 26.69 -5.70 2.30
C ASP A 540 27.37 -6.15 3.58
N TYR A 541 27.43 -5.30 4.62
CA TYR A 541 27.93 -5.66 5.94
C TYR A 541 26.78 -6.06 6.87
N SER A 542 26.86 -7.30 7.38
CA SER A 542 26.00 -7.79 8.45
C SER A 542 26.73 -7.72 9.81
N PRO A 543 26.00 -7.79 10.94
CA PRO A 543 26.63 -7.97 12.27
C PRO A 543 27.61 -9.12 12.30
N LEU A 544 27.25 -10.25 11.69
CA LEU A 544 28.12 -11.42 11.57
C LEU A 544 29.39 -11.11 10.78
N ARG A 545 29.26 -10.50 9.60
CA ARG A 545 30.39 -10.18 8.74
C ARG A 545 31.38 -9.26 9.43
N PHE A 546 30.88 -8.24 10.11
CA PHE A 546 31.72 -7.31 10.87
C PHE A 546 32.59 -8.04 11.90
N VAL A 547 32.03 -9.00 12.64
CA VAL A 547 32.77 -9.76 13.64
C VAL A 547 33.78 -10.75 13.00
N LEU A 548 33.37 -11.45 11.95
CA LEU A 548 34.21 -12.43 11.29
C LEU A 548 35.40 -11.80 10.54
N GLU A 549 35.21 -10.61 9.91
CA GLU A 549 36.30 -9.90 9.22
C GLU A 549 37.22 -9.13 10.17
N SER A 550 36.69 -8.57 11.26
CA SER A 550 37.43 -7.65 12.11
C SER A 550 38.60 -8.32 12.88
N ASN A 551 38.56 -9.64 13.03
CA ASN A 551 39.52 -10.41 13.85
C ASN A 551 39.68 -9.82 15.28
N ASN A 552 38.73 -9.04 15.74
CA ASN A 552 38.73 -8.29 16.98
C ASN A 552 38.17 -9.13 18.11
N SER A 553 39.03 -9.55 19.04
CA SER A 553 38.63 -10.34 20.20
C SER A 553 37.53 -9.71 21.05
N SER A 554 37.40 -8.36 21.01
CA SER A 554 36.42 -7.64 21.81
C SER A 554 34.98 -7.86 21.29
N SER A 555 34.78 -8.16 20.01
CA SER A 555 33.45 -8.45 19.44
C SER A 555 33.07 -9.94 19.42
N ASN A 556 33.96 -10.80 19.88
CA ASN A 556 33.74 -12.26 19.89
C ASN A 556 32.61 -12.72 20.82
N TRP A 557 32.07 -11.84 21.67
CA TRP A 557 30.87 -12.08 22.45
C TRP A 557 29.65 -12.45 21.56
N LEU A 558 29.62 -11.94 20.33
CA LEU A 558 28.55 -12.26 19.36
C LEU A 558 28.53 -13.76 19.02
N LEU A 559 29.71 -14.41 18.91
CA LEU A 559 29.86 -15.80 18.49
C LEU A 559 29.62 -16.79 19.65
N ASN A 560 28.49 -16.71 20.31
CA ASN A 560 28.05 -17.66 21.32
C ASN A 560 27.48 -18.96 20.70
N SER A 561 27.18 -19.96 21.51
CA SER A 561 26.67 -21.27 21.05
C SER A 561 25.38 -21.21 20.27
N LYS A 562 24.52 -20.21 20.53
CA LYS A 562 23.27 -20.00 19.80
C LYS A 562 23.54 -19.39 18.42
N VAL A 563 24.42 -18.40 18.35
CA VAL A 563 24.74 -17.67 17.11
C VAL A 563 25.50 -18.55 16.13
N ILE A 564 26.47 -19.35 16.59
CA ILE A 564 27.23 -20.23 15.68
C ILE A 564 26.38 -21.31 14.98
N GLN A 565 25.20 -21.60 15.53
CA GLN A 565 24.24 -22.55 14.95
C GLN A 565 23.04 -21.82 14.29
N ALA A 566 22.96 -20.51 14.38
CA ALA A 566 21.89 -19.75 13.76
C ALA A 566 21.95 -19.87 12.23
N THR A 567 20.78 -19.80 11.59
CA THR A 567 20.67 -19.88 10.15
C THR A 567 19.95 -18.65 9.59
N ASP A 568 20.36 -18.22 8.41
CA ASP A 568 19.62 -17.23 7.62
C ASP A 568 18.36 -17.85 7.02
N GLY A 569 17.61 -17.06 6.22
CA GLY A 569 16.43 -17.52 5.50
C GLY A 569 16.69 -18.64 4.47
N SER A 570 17.95 -18.80 4.06
CA SER A 570 18.42 -19.88 3.16
C SER A 570 19.01 -21.08 3.92
N GLY A 571 19.01 -21.04 5.25
CA GLY A 571 19.58 -22.09 6.09
C GLY A 571 21.11 -22.03 6.23
N ASN A 572 21.77 -20.95 5.77
CA ASN A 572 23.20 -20.81 5.91
C ASN A 572 23.57 -20.47 7.35
N THR A 573 24.54 -21.18 7.90
CA THR A 573 25.13 -20.90 9.22
C THR A 573 26.35 -19.96 9.10
N PRO A 574 26.86 -19.37 10.18
CA PRO A 574 28.03 -18.51 10.16
C PRO A 574 29.25 -19.11 9.44
N ILE A 575 29.45 -20.42 9.52
CA ILE A 575 30.60 -21.08 8.88
C ILE A 575 30.42 -21.18 7.35
N HIS A 576 29.20 -21.16 6.82
CA HIS A 576 28.97 -21.02 5.38
C HIS A 576 29.47 -19.65 4.88
N TYR A 577 29.16 -18.61 5.62
CA TYR A 577 29.60 -17.25 5.32
C TYR A 577 31.08 -17.06 5.47
N ALA A 578 31.69 -17.67 6.52
CA ALA A 578 33.13 -17.64 6.67
C ALA A 578 33.85 -18.33 5.49
N ALA A 579 33.26 -19.38 4.93
CA ALA A 579 33.71 -20.01 3.70
C ALA A 579 33.51 -19.17 2.45
N GLU A 580 32.36 -18.48 2.33
CA GLU A 580 32.04 -17.58 1.22
C GLU A 580 32.95 -16.36 1.16
N TRP A 581 33.28 -15.81 2.32
CA TRP A 581 34.18 -14.64 2.42
C TRP A 581 35.67 -15.01 2.52
N GLU A 582 36.02 -16.27 2.39
CA GLU A 582 37.37 -16.81 2.44
C GLU A 582 38.12 -16.51 3.74
N LEU A 583 37.42 -16.44 4.86
CA LEU A 583 37.95 -16.07 6.17
C LEU A 583 38.47 -17.28 6.92
N ILE A 584 39.72 -17.73 6.62
CA ILE A 584 40.33 -18.92 7.19
C ILE A 584 40.42 -18.86 8.72
N SER A 585 40.79 -17.69 9.28
CA SER A 585 40.84 -17.49 10.72
C SER A 585 39.47 -17.68 11.39
N SER A 586 38.43 -17.19 10.73
CA SER A 586 37.04 -17.28 11.23
C SER A 586 36.51 -18.72 11.10
N ILE A 587 36.86 -19.45 10.04
CA ILE A 587 36.55 -20.88 9.92
C ILE A 587 37.15 -21.66 11.12
N ASN A 588 38.43 -21.38 11.46
CA ASN A 588 39.11 -22.01 12.59
C ASN A 588 38.40 -21.63 13.91
N LEU A 589 38.13 -20.35 14.15
CA LEU A 589 37.48 -19.84 15.36
C LEU A 589 36.09 -20.44 15.56
N LEU A 590 35.26 -20.44 14.51
CA LEU A 590 33.91 -21.01 14.55
C LEU A 590 33.93 -22.51 14.83
N SER A 591 34.83 -23.25 14.19
CA SER A 591 35.00 -24.68 14.41
C SER A 591 35.45 -24.99 15.86
N GLU A 592 36.38 -24.20 16.42
CA GLU A 592 36.82 -24.29 17.82
C GLU A 592 35.70 -23.98 18.82
N LYS A 593 34.77 -23.09 18.45
CA LYS A 593 33.56 -22.80 19.23
C LYS A 593 32.47 -23.85 19.05
N GLY A 594 32.65 -24.86 18.19
CA GLY A 594 31.71 -25.97 17.98
C GLY A 594 30.74 -25.79 16.82
N ALA A 595 31.07 -24.96 15.84
CA ALA A 595 30.26 -24.88 14.60
C ALA A 595 30.37 -26.19 13.82
N ASP A 596 29.23 -26.65 13.28
CA ASP A 596 29.19 -27.86 12.44
C ASP A 596 29.72 -27.54 11.03
N THR A 597 30.89 -28.06 10.70
CA THR A 597 31.53 -27.92 9.38
C THR A 597 30.78 -28.64 8.26
N ASN A 598 29.80 -29.49 8.61
CA ASN A 598 28.93 -30.22 7.67
C ASN A 598 27.47 -29.72 7.73
N ALA A 599 27.22 -28.59 8.37
CA ALA A 599 25.90 -27.99 8.43
C ALA A 599 25.34 -27.84 7.01
N ARG A 600 24.05 -28.15 6.84
CA ARG A 600 23.37 -28.09 5.53
C ARG A 600 22.42 -26.92 5.47
N ASN A 601 22.54 -26.11 4.46
CA ASN A 601 21.56 -25.03 4.19
C ASN A 601 20.27 -25.59 3.57
N ALA A 602 19.31 -24.73 3.22
CA ALA A 602 18.04 -25.12 2.62
C ALA A 602 18.19 -25.86 1.28
N ASN A 603 19.28 -25.63 0.55
CA ASN A 603 19.61 -26.34 -0.67
C ASN A 603 20.32 -27.68 -0.39
N GLY A 604 20.63 -27.98 0.87
CA GLY A 604 21.45 -29.12 1.30
C GLY A 604 22.94 -28.93 1.05
N GLU A 605 23.38 -27.73 0.71
CA GLU A 605 24.79 -27.37 0.50
C GLU A 605 25.50 -27.23 1.86
N THR A 606 26.71 -27.71 1.95
CA THR A 606 27.57 -27.56 3.14
C THR A 606 28.60 -26.43 2.92
N PRO A 607 29.33 -25.96 3.95
CA PRO A 607 30.32 -24.88 3.79
C PRO A 607 31.37 -25.13 2.69
N ILE A 608 31.69 -26.39 2.39
CA ILE A 608 32.57 -26.74 1.25
C ILE A 608 32.04 -26.24 -0.10
N TYR A 609 30.72 -26.24 -0.32
CA TYR A 609 30.13 -25.72 -1.56
C TYR A 609 30.45 -24.25 -1.76
N TYR A 610 30.56 -23.48 -0.68
CA TYR A 610 30.93 -22.08 -0.72
C TYR A 610 32.40 -21.90 -1.06
N GLY A 611 33.28 -22.72 -0.48
CA GLY A 611 34.70 -22.79 -0.89
C GLY A 611 34.87 -23.16 -2.36
N VAL A 612 34.00 -24.05 -2.86
CA VAL A 612 33.97 -24.39 -4.29
C VAL A 612 33.47 -23.21 -5.12
N ARG A 613 32.42 -22.50 -4.70
CA ARG A 613 31.85 -21.33 -5.40
C ARG A 613 32.92 -20.23 -5.57
N MET A 614 33.72 -20.02 -4.55
CA MET A 614 34.82 -19.03 -4.55
C MET A 614 36.09 -19.52 -5.27
N ASP A 615 36.08 -20.74 -5.80
CA ASP A 615 37.23 -21.42 -6.39
C ASP A 615 38.46 -21.42 -5.46
N SER A 616 38.26 -21.54 -4.13
CA SER A 616 39.27 -21.38 -3.07
C SER A 616 39.71 -22.72 -2.53
N PRO A 617 40.89 -23.26 -2.98
CA PRO A 617 41.47 -24.47 -2.45
C PRO A 617 41.83 -24.37 -0.95
N THR A 618 42.16 -23.16 -0.50
CA THR A 618 42.56 -22.90 0.92
C THR A 618 41.39 -23.02 1.88
N VAL A 619 40.20 -22.53 1.47
CA VAL A 619 38.93 -22.70 2.22
C VAL A 619 38.55 -24.16 2.32
N ILE A 620 38.61 -24.91 1.19
CA ILE A 620 38.33 -26.35 1.16
C ILE A 620 39.30 -27.09 2.11
N GLU A 621 40.60 -26.76 2.07
CA GLU A 621 41.61 -27.36 2.94
C GLU A 621 41.34 -27.06 4.43
N ALA A 622 41.04 -25.80 4.77
CA ALA A 622 40.74 -25.41 6.15
C ALA A 622 39.52 -26.14 6.71
N LEU A 623 38.45 -26.23 5.91
CA LEU A 623 37.24 -26.94 6.30
C LEU A 623 37.47 -28.45 6.48
N VAL A 624 38.16 -29.07 5.54
CA VAL A 624 38.49 -30.50 5.62
C VAL A 624 39.40 -30.80 6.82
N ALA A 625 40.36 -29.92 7.12
CA ALA A 625 41.24 -30.04 8.33
C ALA A 625 40.41 -29.97 9.64
N LYS A 626 39.24 -29.33 9.63
CA LYS A 626 38.26 -29.25 10.75
C LYS A 626 37.14 -30.30 10.65
N GLY A 627 37.25 -31.31 9.78
CA GLY A 627 36.37 -32.47 9.69
C GLY A 627 35.21 -32.34 8.67
N ALA A 628 35.26 -31.35 7.79
CA ALA A 628 34.24 -31.22 6.72
C ALA A 628 34.36 -32.37 5.70
N GLN A 629 33.22 -32.94 5.33
CA GLN A 629 33.13 -34.04 4.35
C GLN A 629 32.93 -33.48 2.94
N PHE A 630 33.81 -33.84 2.01
CA PHE A 630 33.82 -33.27 0.64
C PHE A 630 33.00 -34.10 -0.38
N ASN A 631 32.23 -35.08 0.06
CA ASN A 631 31.35 -35.90 -0.80
C ASN A 631 29.86 -35.77 -0.43
N ILE A 632 29.46 -34.89 0.50
CA ILE A 632 28.08 -34.67 0.90
C ILE A 632 27.32 -34.12 -0.32
N ARG A 633 26.11 -34.64 -0.57
CA ARG A 633 25.25 -34.25 -1.66
C ARG A 633 24.31 -33.12 -1.25
N ASP A 634 24.08 -32.16 -2.12
CA ASP A 634 23.00 -31.18 -2.00
C ASP A 634 21.61 -31.84 -2.17
N ASN A 635 20.53 -31.07 -2.12
CA ASN A 635 19.18 -31.59 -2.28
C ASN A 635 18.85 -32.06 -3.70
N LEU A 636 19.67 -31.69 -4.68
CA LEU A 636 19.61 -32.21 -6.05
C LEU A 636 20.50 -33.43 -6.25
N GLY A 637 21.13 -33.92 -5.18
CA GLY A 637 22.06 -35.05 -5.24
C GLY A 637 23.45 -34.69 -5.79
N ASN A 638 23.71 -33.42 -6.09
CA ASN A 638 25.01 -32.98 -6.57
C ASN A 638 26.03 -33.07 -5.43
N THR A 639 27.24 -33.49 -5.73
CA THR A 639 28.41 -33.40 -4.86
C THR A 639 29.18 -32.11 -5.10
N PRO A 640 30.14 -31.72 -4.24
CA PRO A 640 30.99 -30.56 -4.49
C PRO A 640 31.68 -30.56 -5.86
N ILE A 641 32.00 -31.75 -6.45
CA ILE A 641 32.52 -31.79 -7.82
C ILE A 641 31.48 -31.33 -8.85
N HIS A 642 30.22 -31.67 -8.71
CA HIS A 642 29.14 -31.12 -9.58
C HIS A 642 29.05 -29.59 -9.42
N ALA A 643 29.20 -29.11 -8.20
CA ALA A 643 29.25 -27.69 -7.92
C ALA A 643 30.41 -26.97 -8.61
N CYS A 644 31.60 -27.61 -8.67
CA CYS A 644 32.74 -27.08 -9.47
C CYS A 644 32.37 -26.86 -10.93
N ILE A 645 31.61 -27.76 -11.50
CA ILE A 645 31.15 -27.62 -12.88
C ILE A 645 30.18 -26.45 -13.01
N ARG A 646 29.24 -26.33 -12.08
CA ARG A 646 28.25 -25.23 -12.07
C ARG A 646 28.93 -23.86 -12.06
N TRP A 647 29.90 -23.67 -11.20
CA TRP A 647 30.57 -22.39 -10.95
C TRP A 647 31.89 -22.18 -11.70
N ASP A 648 32.34 -23.12 -12.51
CA ASP A 648 33.58 -23.08 -13.29
C ASP A 648 34.84 -23.02 -12.40
N SER A 649 34.78 -23.70 -11.26
CA SER A 649 35.79 -23.64 -10.20
C SER A 649 36.88 -24.68 -10.45
N ILE A 650 37.89 -24.32 -11.25
CA ILE A 650 38.97 -25.24 -11.71
C ILE A 650 39.91 -25.56 -10.59
N ASN A 651 40.27 -24.59 -9.74
CA ASN A 651 41.20 -24.82 -8.66
C ASN A 651 40.58 -25.67 -7.54
N ALA A 652 39.33 -25.43 -7.23
CA ALA A 652 38.54 -26.25 -6.31
C ALA A 652 38.40 -27.68 -6.84
N LEU A 653 38.13 -27.88 -8.14
CA LEU A 653 38.06 -29.19 -8.78
C LEU A 653 39.36 -29.96 -8.61
N LYS A 654 40.51 -29.33 -8.91
CA LYS A 654 41.87 -29.94 -8.70
C LYS A 654 42.11 -30.31 -7.24
N LYS A 655 41.69 -29.44 -6.30
CA LYS A 655 41.82 -29.74 -4.86
C LYS A 655 40.97 -30.93 -4.46
N LEU A 656 39.73 -31.04 -4.94
CA LEU A 656 38.85 -32.18 -4.67
C LEU A 656 39.39 -33.50 -5.26
N PHE A 657 40.07 -33.46 -6.43
CA PHE A 657 40.79 -34.62 -6.95
C PHE A 657 41.88 -35.09 -6.03
N MET A 658 42.71 -34.18 -5.48
CA MET A 658 43.77 -34.50 -4.53
C MET A 658 43.20 -35.10 -3.23
N LEU A 659 41.96 -34.73 -2.84
CA LEU A 659 41.30 -35.28 -1.66
C LEU A 659 40.58 -36.62 -1.95
N GLY A 660 40.56 -37.11 -3.19
CA GLY A 660 39.94 -38.38 -3.58
C GLY A 660 38.41 -38.32 -3.71
N ALA A 661 37.86 -37.20 -4.14
CA ALA A 661 36.43 -37.06 -4.33
C ALA A 661 35.90 -37.97 -5.46
N ASN A 662 34.65 -38.47 -5.34
CA ASN A 662 34.07 -39.40 -6.28
C ASN A 662 33.65 -38.68 -7.61
N LEU A 663 34.39 -38.96 -8.71
CA LEU A 663 34.20 -38.37 -10.04
C LEU A 663 32.97 -38.91 -10.79
N ASN A 664 32.44 -40.04 -10.33
CA ASN A 664 31.33 -40.75 -11.01
C ASN A 664 30.05 -40.71 -10.17
N ALA A 665 29.97 -39.88 -9.15
CA ALA A 665 28.74 -39.66 -8.38
C ALA A 665 27.66 -39.17 -9.29
N GLN A 666 26.48 -39.77 -9.26
CA GLN A 666 25.32 -39.32 -9.99
C GLN A 666 24.42 -38.48 -9.10
N ASN A 667 23.92 -37.37 -9.59
CA ASN A 667 22.91 -36.57 -8.91
C ASN A 667 21.52 -37.21 -9.05
N ILE A 668 20.45 -36.59 -8.57
CA ILE A 668 19.06 -37.12 -8.66
C ILE A 668 18.62 -37.36 -10.12
N ALA A 669 19.12 -36.53 -11.04
CA ALA A 669 18.83 -36.72 -12.50
C ALA A 669 19.69 -37.81 -13.14
N GLY A 670 20.43 -38.60 -12.39
CA GLY A 670 21.35 -39.60 -12.86
C GLY A 670 22.62 -39.07 -13.56
N LYS A 671 22.85 -37.73 -13.50
CA LYS A 671 23.97 -37.10 -14.20
C LYS A 671 25.25 -37.15 -13.34
N SER A 672 26.33 -37.55 -13.98
CA SER A 672 27.69 -37.45 -13.41
C SER A 672 28.29 -36.05 -13.61
N PRO A 673 29.33 -35.63 -12.89
CA PRO A 673 30.05 -34.38 -13.13
C PRO A 673 30.46 -34.19 -14.59
N LEU A 674 30.94 -35.26 -15.25
CA LEU A 674 31.32 -35.23 -16.67
C LEU A 674 30.10 -34.99 -17.58
N ALA A 675 28.93 -35.59 -17.28
CA ALA A 675 27.68 -35.30 -17.99
C ALA A 675 27.26 -33.84 -17.88
N GLU A 676 27.35 -33.29 -16.68
CA GLU A 676 27.01 -31.88 -16.44
C GLU A 676 27.99 -30.93 -17.15
N ALA A 677 29.32 -31.21 -17.08
CA ALA A 677 30.32 -30.45 -17.84
C ALA A 677 30.07 -30.51 -19.36
N SER A 678 29.65 -31.68 -19.86
CA SER A 678 29.34 -31.86 -21.27
C SER A 678 28.09 -31.09 -21.69
N ARG A 679 27.02 -31.15 -20.90
CA ARG A 679 25.75 -30.42 -21.12
C ARG A 679 25.95 -28.91 -21.12
N THR A 680 26.82 -28.39 -20.25
CA THR A 680 27.11 -26.96 -20.15
C THR A 680 28.25 -26.50 -21.07
N GLY A 681 28.83 -27.41 -21.86
CA GLY A 681 29.90 -27.09 -22.82
C GLY A 681 31.24 -26.70 -22.16
N LYS A 682 31.49 -27.10 -20.93
CA LYS A 682 32.69 -26.74 -20.17
C LYS A 682 33.86 -27.68 -20.49
N THR A 683 34.44 -27.48 -21.65
CA THR A 683 35.46 -28.36 -22.27
C THR A 683 36.67 -28.57 -21.32
N GLN A 684 37.19 -27.50 -20.70
CA GLN A 684 38.36 -27.64 -19.82
C GLN A 684 38.11 -28.52 -18.61
N MET A 685 36.91 -28.39 -18.03
CA MET A 685 36.49 -29.23 -16.89
C MET A 685 36.26 -30.69 -17.33
N ALA A 686 35.63 -30.89 -18.49
CA ALA A 686 35.45 -32.21 -19.04
C ALA A 686 36.80 -32.90 -19.32
N ILE A 687 37.77 -32.21 -19.87
CA ILE A 687 39.16 -32.71 -20.06
C ILE A 687 39.75 -33.17 -18.74
N LEU A 688 39.72 -32.33 -17.72
CA LEU A 688 40.26 -32.64 -16.39
C LEU A 688 39.56 -33.88 -15.78
N LEU A 689 38.25 -33.98 -15.87
CA LEU A 689 37.49 -35.13 -15.39
C LEU A 689 37.85 -36.42 -16.11
N ILE A 690 37.99 -36.40 -17.46
CA ILE A 690 38.38 -37.52 -18.28
C ILE A 690 39.79 -37.96 -17.96
N GLU A 691 40.73 -37.03 -17.81
CA GLU A 691 42.15 -37.33 -17.45
C GLU A 691 42.28 -37.99 -16.09
N HIS A 692 41.36 -37.68 -15.15
CA HIS A 692 41.34 -38.29 -13.82
C HIS A 692 40.43 -39.54 -13.71
N GLY A 693 39.95 -40.07 -14.85
CA GLY A 693 39.26 -41.36 -14.90
C GLY A 693 37.71 -41.32 -14.75
N ALA A 694 37.10 -40.22 -15.11
CA ALA A 694 35.63 -40.15 -15.17
C ALA A 694 35.10 -41.09 -16.26
N ASN A 695 33.95 -41.74 -16.03
CA ASN A 695 33.33 -42.67 -16.98
C ASN A 695 32.67 -41.91 -18.14
N ILE A 696 33.24 -42.09 -19.36
CA ILE A 696 32.81 -41.36 -20.58
C ILE A 696 31.46 -41.86 -21.10
N ASN A 697 31.10 -43.12 -20.86
CA ASN A 697 29.87 -43.73 -21.38
C ASN A 697 28.76 -43.82 -20.32
N ALA A 698 28.88 -43.08 -19.24
CA ALA A 698 27.77 -42.96 -18.29
C ALA A 698 26.53 -42.34 -18.96
N SER A 699 25.36 -42.85 -18.56
CA SER A 699 24.06 -42.27 -18.95
C SER A 699 23.28 -41.84 -17.70
N ASP A 700 22.38 -40.89 -17.86
CA ASP A 700 21.44 -40.49 -16.82
C ASP A 700 20.25 -41.47 -16.74
N GLU A 701 19.30 -41.19 -15.84
CA GLU A 701 18.11 -42.05 -15.65
C GLU A 701 17.23 -42.21 -16.89
N THR A 702 17.30 -41.26 -17.84
CA THR A 702 16.57 -41.32 -19.11
C THR A 702 17.33 -42.11 -20.19
N GLY A 703 18.52 -42.60 -19.88
CA GLY A 703 19.42 -43.24 -20.84
C GLY A 703 20.22 -42.26 -21.69
N LYS A 704 20.12 -40.94 -21.43
CA LYS A 704 20.83 -39.92 -22.19
C LYS A 704 22.32 -39.95 -21.84
N THR A 705 23.15 -40.04 -22.87
CA THR A 705 24.61 -40.18 -22.72
C THR A 705 25.30 -38.84 -22.63
N ILE A 706 26.51 -38.83 -22.07
CA ILE A 706 27.42 -37.67 -22.02
C ILE A 706 27.64 -37.04 -23.40
N LEU A 707 27.77 -37.89 -24.43
CA LEU A 707 27.90 -37.43 -25.83
C LEU A 707 26.69 -36.63 -26.29
N MET A 708 25.47 -37.07 -25.95
CA MET A 708 24.24 -36.32 -26.26
C MET A 708 24.18 -34.97 -25.54
N ASP A 709 24.62 -34.93 -24.29
CA ASP A 709 24.73 -33.68 -23.54
C ASP A 709 25.76 -32.71 -24.17
N ALA A 710 26.89 -33.21 -24.61
CA ALA A 710 27.90 -32.43 -25.34
C ALA A 710 27.39 -31.86 -26.67
N ILE A 711 26.61 -32.65 -27.40
CA ILE A 711 25.98 -32.20 -28.65
C ILE A 711 24.98 -31.08 -28.38
N GLN A 712 24.13 -31.23 -27.40
CA GLN A 712 23.15 -30.17 -27.01
C GLN A 712 23.84 -28.86 -26.60
N SER A 713 25.02 -28.89 -26.01
CA SER A 713 25.79 -27.70 -25.72
C SER A 713 26.35 -26.99 -26.96
N GLY A 714 26.34 -27.65 -28.11
CA GLY A 714 26.90 -27.17 -29.37
C GLY A 714 28.43 -27.11 -29.41
N ASN A 715 29.10 -27.69 -28.42
CA ASN A 715 30.55 -27.61 -28.27
C ASN A 715 31.24 -28.68 -29.14
N ARG A 716 31.69 -28.27 -30.34
CA ARG A 716 32.33 -29.14 -31.32
C ARG A 716 33.61 -29.81 -30.82
N GLU A 717 34.39 -29.06 -30.06
CA GLU A 717 35.66 -29.52 -29.48
C GLU A 717 35.41 -30.67 -28.49
N LEU A 718 34.44 -30.49 -27.61
CA LEU A 718 34.08 -31.50 -26.60
C LEU A 718 33.46 -32.74 -27.26
N VAL A 719 32.60 -32.58 -28.27
CA VAL A 719 32.03 -33.70 -29.05
C VAL A 719 33.15 -34.48 -29.70
N SER A 720 34.10 -33.81 -30.35
CA SER A 720 35.28 -34.46 -30.99
C SER A 720 36.13 -35.18 -29.93
N LEU A 721 36.39 -34.57 -28.79
CA LEU A 721 37.13 -35.19 -27.69
C LEU A 721 36.48 -36.48 -27.18
N LEU A 722 35.19 -36.44 -26.90
CA LEU A 722 34.44 -37.58 -26.40
C LEU A 722 34.42 -38.73 -27.41
N LEU A 723 34.22 -38.44 -28.67
CA LEU A 723 34.24 -39.45 -29.75
C LEU A 723 35.65 -40.09 -29.87
N ASN A 724 36.71 -39.28 -29.81
CA ASN A 724 38.07 -39.76 -29.87
C ASN A 724 38.47 -40.61 -28.63
N LYS A 725 37.82 -40.38 -27.50
CA LYS A 725 37.95 -41.14 -26.26
C LYS A 725 37.03 -42.37 -26.17
N GLY A 726 36.24 -42.67 -27.22
CA GLY A 726 35.43 -43.87 -27.34
C GLY A 726 33.99 -43.75 -26.85
N ALA A 727 33.43 -42.52 -26.87
CA ALA A 727 31.99 -42.32 -26.64
C ALA A 727 31.18 -42.92 -27.80
N SER A 728 30.21 -43.73 -27.52
CA SER A 728 29.38 -44.40 -28.55
C SER A 728 28.26 -43.49 -29.04
N PRO A 729 28.14 -43.23 -30.37
CA PRO A 729 27.04 -42.46 -30.92
C PRO A 729 25.74 -43.28 -31.10
N LEU A 730 25.75 -44.58 -30.87
CA LEU A 730 24.64 -45.49 -31.15
C LEU A 730 23.72 -45.74 -29.96
N ILE A 731 24.14 -45.41 -28.75
CA ILE A 731 23.33 -45.62 -27.55
C ILE A 731 22.07 -44.75 -27.64
N GLN A 732 20.91 -45.38 -27.40
CA GLN A 732 19.61 -44.71 -27.41
C GLN A 732 19.13 -44.40 -25.98
N GLU A 733 18.60 -43.21 -25.81
CA GLU A 733 17.85 -42.86 -24.63
C GLU A 733 16.44 -43.48 -24.61
N MET A 734 15.66 -43.26 -23.52
CA MET A 734 14.32 -43.85 -23.37
C MET A 734 13.36 -43.53 -24.52
N ASN A 735 13.51 -42.38 -25.18
CA ASN A 735 12.68 -41.98 -26.35
C ASN A 735 13.19 -42.58 -27.67
N GLY A 736 14.21 -43.43 -27.63
CA GLY A 736 14.81 -44.04 -28.81
C GLY A 736 15.76 -43.12 -29.58
N ARG A 737 16.01 -41.91 -29.10
CA ARG A 737 16.97 -40.98 -29.71
C ARG A 737 18.40 -41.40 -29.37
N ASN A 738 19.28 -41.17 -30.26
CA ASN A 738 20.73 -41.36 -30.10
C ASN A 738 21.47 -40.03 -30.36
N ALA A 739 22.75 -40.03 -30.23
CA ALA A 739 23.60 -38.84 -30.45
C ALA A 739 23.37 -38.19 -31.85
N PHE A 740 23.04 -39.00 -32.88
CA PHE A 740 22.80 -38.44 -34.21
C PHE A 740 21.46 -37.71 -34.31
N HIS A 741 20.42 -38.16 -33.60
CA HIS A 741 19.16 -37.41 -33.49
C HIS A 741 19.39 -36.06 -32.85
N GLU A 742 20.13 -35.99 -31.74
CA GLU A 742 20.46 -34.76 -31.08
C GLU A 742 21.27 -33.78 -31.96
N ALA A 743 22.27 -34.32 -32.69
CA ALA A 743 23.03 -33.54 -33.66
C ALA A 743 22.14 -33.01 -34.81
N ALA A 744 21.15 -33.79 -35.24
CA ALA A 744 20.20 -33.39 -36.28
C ALA A 744 19.25 -32.30 -35.80
N ILE A 745 18.78 -32.36 -34.55
CA ILE A 745 17.96 -31.32 -33.90
C ILE A 745 18.78 -30.03 -33.77
N LEU A 746 20.02 -30.10 -33.34
CA LEU A 746 20.92 -28.94 -33.26
C LEU A 746 21.15 -28.34 -34.65
N GLY A 747 21.41 -29.17 -35.67
CA GLY A 747 21.65 -28.74 -37.05
C GLY A 747 23.08 -28.23 -37.32
N ASP A 748 24.01 -28.41 -36.38
CA ASP A 748 25.42 -28.07 -36.60
C ASP A 748 26.10 -29.04 -37.54
N THR A 749 26.49 -28.55 -38.73
CA THR A 749 27.05 -29.36 -39.80
C THR A 749 28.37 -30.05 -39.44
N GLN A 750 29.18 -29.42 -38.57
CA GLN A 750 30.43 -30.03 -38.12
C GLN A 750 30.16 -31.20 -37.15
N ILE A 751 29.23 -31.00 -36.20
CA ILE A 751 28.82 -32.07 -35.28
C ILE A 751 28.17 -33.23 -36.04
N LEU A 752 27.28 -32.94 -36.99
CA LEU A 752 26.69 -33.94 -37.87
C LEU A 752 27.75 -34.79 -38.59
N ARG A 753 28.80 -34.17 -39.12
CA ARG A 753 29.93 -34.83 -39.74
C ARG A 753 30.67 -35.70 -38.72
N LEU A 754 30.99 -35.19 -37.53
CA LEU A 754 31.72 -35.92 -36.51
C LEU A 754 30.95 -37.20 -36.10
N ILE A 755 29.66 -37.11 -35.86
CA ILE A 755 28.82 -38.26 -35.48
C ILE A 755 28.71 -39.30 -36.61
N ARG A 756 28.56 -38.84 -37.84
CA ARG A 756 28.54 -39.75 -38.99
C ARG A 756 29.89 -40.50 -39.16
N MET A 757 31.00 -39.76 -39.01
CA MET A 757 32.35 -40.39 -39.10
C MET A 757 32.62 -41.39 -37.99
N ALA A 758 32.03 -41.18 -36.80
CA ALA A 758 32.06 -42.09 -35.68
C ALA A 758 31.11 -43.30 -35.80
N GLY A 759 30.43 -43.47 -36.95
CA GLY A 759 29.54 -44.60 -37.22
C GLY A 759 28.09 -44.39 -36.83
N GLY A 760 27.64 -43.15 -36.65
CA GLY A 760 26.23 -42.85 -36.43
C GLY A 760 25.34 -43.25 -37.59
N ASP A 761 24.17 -43.84 -37.33
CA ASP A 761 23.21 -44.26 -38.36
C ASP A 761 22.20 -43.12 -38.63
N PRO A 762 22.19 -42.57 -39.91
CA PRO A 762 21.30 -41.47 -40.27
C PRO A 762 19.82 -41.85 -40.38
N LEU A 763 19.50 -43.14 -40.39
CA LEU A 763 18.15 -43.68 -40.54
C LEU A 763 17.67 -44.44 -39.30
N SER A 764 18.44 -44.41 -38.19
CA SER A 764 17.96 -44.94 -36.89
C SER A 764 16.70 -44.21 -36.48
N ARG A 765 15.69 -44.91 -35.94
CA ARG A 765 14.41 -44.34 -35.57
C ARG A 765 14.32 -44.12 -34.05
N ASP A 766 13.78 -42.96 -33.70
CA ASP A 766 13.28 -42.74 -32.37
C ASP A 766 11.88 -43.35 -32.18
N LYS A 767 11.29 -43.29 -30.99
CA LYS A 767 9.95 -43.83 -30.69
C LYS A 767 8.81 -43.13 -31.45
N ASP A 768 9.03 -41.88 -31.85
CA ASP A 768 8.10 -41.10 -32.66
C ASP A 768 8.24 -41.39 -34.16
N GLY A 769 9.18 -42.26 -34.53
CA GLY A 769 9.47 -42.62 -35.91
C GLY A 769 10.38 -41.65 -36.64
N ASN A 770 10.89 -40.61 -36.00
CA ASN A 770 11.82 -39.67 -36.61
C ASN A 770 13.19 -40.33 -36.79
N THR A 771 13.90 -39.91 -37.85
CA THR A 771 15.29 -40.28 -38.10
C THR A 771 16.16 -39.02 -38.05
N PRO A 772 17.46 -39.10 -37.79
CA PRO A 772 18.36 -37.98 -37.95
C PRO A 772 18.20 -37.26 -39.29
N LEU A 773 17.98 -38.04 -40.38
CA LEU A 773 17.72 -37.48 -41.71
C LEU A 773 16.41 -36.66 -41.73
N SER A 774 15.30 -37.20 -41.22
CA SER A 774 14.03 -36.48 -41.24
C SER A 774 14.08 -35.18 -40.44
N LEU A 775 14.82 -35.14 -39.32
CA LEU A 775 14.99 -33.98 -38.47
C LEU A 775 15.79 -32.84 -39.13
N VAL A 776 16.67 -33.17 -40.11
CA VAL A 776 17.46 -32.10 -40.80
C VAL A 776 16.81 -31.58 -42.08
N PHE A 777 15.70 -32.09 -42.53
CA PHE A 777 15.09 -31.65 -43.80
C PHE A 777 14.81 -30.14 -43.83
N ASN A 778 14.46 -29.54 -42.72
CA ASN A 778 14.21 -28.09 -42.60
C ASN A 778 15.47 -27.28 -42.23
N LYS A 779 16.63 -27.92 -42.08
CA LYS A 779 17.90 -27.25 -41.68
C LYS A 779 18.79 -26.85 -42.87
N GLY A 780 18.37 -27.20 -44.08
CA GLY A 780 19.07 -26.83 -45.32
C GLY A 780 19.94 -27.95 -45.90
N GLY A 781 20.30 -27.81 -47.17
CA GLY A 781 20.97 -28.84 -47.95
C GLY A 781 22.35 -29.25 -47.41
N THR A 782 23.09 -28.38 -46.74
CA THR A 782 24.38 -28.70 -46.12
C THR A 782 24.23 -29.69 -44.98
N ALA A 783 23.22 -29.50 -44.10
CA ALA A 783 22.95 -30.42 -43.01
C ALA A 783 22.53 -31.80 -43.51
N ILE A 784 21.66 -31.85 -44.52
CA ILE A 784 21.22 -33.08 -45.18
C ILE A 784 22.44 -33.83 -45.77
N ASN A 785 23.35 -33.11 -46.42
CA ASN A 785 24.56 -33.66 -46.97
C ASN A 785 25.49 -34.26 -45.92
N GLU A 786 25.64 -33.59 -44.79
CA GLU A 786 26.48 -34.08 -43.71
C GLU A 786 25.87 -35.35 -43.03
N VAL A 787 24.56 -35.44 -42.93
CA VAL A 787 23.88 -36.60 -42.37
C VAL A 787 24.02 -37.81 -43.32
N LEU A 788 23.80 -37.63 -44.58
CA LEU A 788 23.80 -38.70 -45.56
C LEU A 788 25.20 -39.17 -45.98
N GLY A 789 26.16 -38.26 -46.07
CA GLY A 789 27.47 -38.55 -46.62
C GLY A 789 27.41 -38.99 -48.07
N THR A 790 28.21 -40.00 -48.45
CA THR A 790 28.34 -40.54 -49.78
C THR A 790 27.69 -41.94 -49.95
N ASN A 791 27.10 -42.52 -48.93
CA ASN A 791 26.52 -43.88 -48.98
C ASN A 791 25.13 -43.86 -49.64
N LEU A 792 25.01 -44.37 -50.83
CA LEU A 792 23.74 -44.46 -51.57
C LEU A 792 22.87 -45.67 -51.17
N ASN A 793 23.39 -46.62 -50.41
CA ASN A 793 22.70 -47.85 -50.00
C ASN A 793 22.07 -47.84 -48.64
N LEU A 794 21.92 -46.62 -48.03
CA LEU A 794 21.30 -46.46 -46.72
C LEU A 794 19.87 -46.99 -46.70
N SER A 795 19.50 -47.73 -45.65
CA SER A 795 18.12 -48.10 -45.36
C SER A 795 17.93 -48.28 -43.86
N ASP A 796 16.73 -47.91 -43.36
CA ASP A 796 16.34 -48.16 -41.96
C ASP A 796 15.92 -49.64 -41.76
N SER A 797 15.51 -49.97 -40.54
CA SER A 797 15.04 -51.33 -40.17
C SER A 797 13.79 -51.79 -40.94
N TYR A 798 13.05 -50.86 -41.53
CA TYR A 798 11.89 -51.16 -42.41
C TYR A 798 12.23 -51.14 -43.87
N GLY A 799 13.52 -51.12 -44.27
CA GLY A 799 13.99 -51.08 -45.65
C GLY A 799 13.77 -49.72 -46.34
N ASN A 800 13.36 -48.65 -45.59
CA ASN A 800 13.16 -47.32 -46.17
C ASN A 800 14.50 -46.68 -46.51
N SER A 801 14.65 -46.25 -47.73
CA SER A 801 15.78 -45.44 -48.20
C SER A 801 15.59 -43.95 -47.79
N PRO A 802 16.62 -43.10 -47.90
CA PRO A 802 16.49 -41.66 -47.69
C PRO A 802 15.31 -41.01 -48.45
N ILE A 803 15.00 -41.50 -49.67
CA ILE A 803 13.87 -41.00 -50.46
C ILE A 803 12.52 -41.41 -49.83
N HIS A 804 12.39 -42.66 -49.32
CA HIS A 804 11.20 -43.04 -48.54
C HIS A 804 10.98 -42.16 -47.32
N VAL A 805 12.04 -41.92 -46.55
CA VAL A 805 11.99 -41.03 -45.35
C VAL A 805 11.60 -39.61 -45.76
N ALA A 806 12.13 -39.09 -46.85
CA ALA A 806 11.75 -37.77 -47.37
C ALA A 806 10.27 -37.68 -47.74
N VAL A 807 9.72 -38.70 -48.41
CA VAL A 807 8.29 -38.77 -48.76
C VAL A 807 7.44 -38.82 -47.49
N THR A 808 7.75 -39.73 -46.57
CA THR A 808 6.97 -39.89 -45.32
C THR A 808 7.04 -38.66 -44.42
N SER A 809 8.12 -37.87 -44.48
CA SER A 809 8.28 -36.59 -43.78
C SER A 809 7.63 -35.41 -44.52
N GLY A 810 7.08 -35.58 -45.71
CA GLY A 810 6.44 -34.50 -46.46
C GLY A 810 7.36 -33.34 -46.80
N VAL A 811 8.60 -33.61 -47.22
CA VAL A 811 9.59 -32.57 -47.49
C VAL A 811 9.16 -31.62 -48.61
N GLN A 812 9.74 -30.42 -48.60
CA GLN A 812 9.53 -29.44 -49.70
C GLN A 812 10.05 -30.01 -51.03
N PRO A 813 9.42 -29.69 -52.17
CA PRO A 813 9.84 -30.15 -53.53
C PRO A 813 11.33 -29.95 -53.79
N ALA A 814 11.90 -28.80 -53.42
CA ALA A 814 13.32 -28.50 -53.61
C ALA A 814 14.25 -29.47 -52.84
N THR A 815 13.85 -29.90 -51.66
CA THR A 815 14.61 -30.89 -50.86
C THR A 815 14.58 -32.28 -51.53
N MET A 816 13.43 -32.67 -52.05
CA MET A 816 13.29 -33.94 -52.81
C MET A 816 14.16 -33.93 -54.09
N ASP A 817 14.12 -32.81 -54.81
CA ASP A 817 14.94 -32.61 -56.01
C ASP A 817 16.45 -32.76 -55.72
N MET A 818 16.89 -32.12 -54.62
CA MET A 818 18.28 -32.25 -54.20
C MET A 818 18.68 -33.66 -53.79
N LEU A 819 17.79 -34.45 -53.17
CA LEU A 819 18.05 -35.83 -52.79
C LEU A 819 18.13 -36.73 -54.08
N LEU A 820 17.23 -36.56 -55.01
CA LEU A 820 17.18 -37.31 -56.25
C LEU A 820 18.37 -36.97 -57.15
N ALA A 821 18.84 -35.72 -57.18
CA ALA A 821 20.06 -35.32 -57.88
C ALA A 821 21.31 -36.05 -57.37
N LYS A 822 21.31 -36.59 -56.16
CA LYS A 822 22.38 -37.46 -55.61
C LYS A 822 22.35 -38.92 -56.14
N LYS A 823 21.41 -39.25 -57.00
CA LYS A 823 21.25 -40.57 -57.62
C LYS A 823 20.89 -41.69 -56.65
N TYR A 824 20.16 -41.39 -55.55
CA TYR A 824 19.55 -42.47 -54.77
C TYR A 824 18.58 -43.29 -55.64
N PRO A 825 18.50 -44.62 -55.47
CA PRO A 825 17.60 -45.45 -56.24
C PRO A 825 16.13 -45.10 -56.06
N VAL A 826 15.50 -44.45 -57.05
CA VAL A 826 14.12 -43.88 -56.95
C VAL A 826 13.05 -45.00 -56.87
N ASN A 827 13.35 -46.23 -57.41
CA ASN A 827 12.43 -47.34 -57.40
C ASN A 827 12.73 -48.39 -56.34
N ARG A 828 13.54 -48.05 -55.33
CA ARG A 828 13.84 -49.00 -54.25
C ARG A 828 12.55 -49.36 -53.49
N ARG A 829 12.37 -50.65 -53.19
CA ARG A 829 11.25 -51.10 -52.36
C ARG A 829 11.67 -51.21 -50.91
N ASN A 830 10.80 -50.78 -49.98
CA ASN A 830 10.97 -50.98 -48.54
C ASN A 830 10.45 -52.41 -48.13
N SER A 831 10.43 -52.72 -46.85
CA SER A 831 10.01 -54.05 -46.35
C SER A 831 8.53 -54.38 -46.65
N SER A 832 7.66 -53.38 -46.81
CA SER A 832 6.28 -53.54 -47.26
C SER A 832 6.16 -53.62 -48.79
N GLY A 833 7.27 -53.61 -49.51
CA GLY A 833 7.28 -53.60 -50.96
C GLY A 833 7.00 -52.26 -51.62
N SER A 834 6.67 -51.25 -50.84
CA SER A 834 6.29 -49.91 -51.34
C SER A 834 7.51 -49.17 -51.85
N THR A 835 7.37 -48.46 -52.96
CA THR A 835 8.36 -47.54 -53.53
C THR A 835 8.08 -46.15 -53.04
N PRO A 836 9.03 -45.20 -53.15
CA PRO A 836 8.80 -43.79 -52.75
C PRO A 836 7.58 -43.17 -53.42
N ILE A 837 7.35 -43.45 -54.70
CA ILE A 837 6.18 -42.94 -55.43
C ILE A 837 4.87 -43.52 -54.91
N THR A 838 4.84 -44.84 -54.57
CA THR A 838 3.66 -45.48 -53.99
C THR A 838 3.27 -44.82 -52.68
N LEU A 839 4.25 -44.51 -51.81
CA LEU A 839 4.02 -43.77 -50.56
C LEU A 839 3.55 -42.30 -50.78
N ALA A 840 4.13 -41.63 -51.78
CA ALA A 840 3.74 -40.24 -52.09
C ALA A 840 2.28 -40.15 -52.56
N VAL A 841 1.86 -41.14 -53.38
CA VAL A 841 0.46 -41.26 -53.85
C VAL A 841 -0.46 -41.62 -52.70
N ALA A 842 -0.09 -42.59 -51.85
CA ALA A 842 -0.86 -43.00 -50.72
C ALA A 842 -1.11 -41.84 -49.73
N GLN A 843 -0.16 -40.91 -49.59
CA GLN A 843 -0.27 -39.70 -48.79
C GLN A 843 -0.99 -38.52 -49.50
N GLY A 844 -1.33 -38.67 -50.74
CA GLY A 844 -1.94 -37.60 -51.52
C GLY A 844 -0.97 -36.44 -51.87
N ASN A 845 0.33 -36.68 -51.82
CA ASN A 845 1.35 -35.64 -52.00
C ASN A 845 1.68 -35.40 -53.46
N LEU A 846 0.86 -34.63 -54.16
CA LEU A 846 0.99 -34.33 -55.60
C LEU A 846 2.38 -33.76 -55.97
N PRO A 847 2.94 -32.79 -55.30
CA PRO A 847 4.25 -32.20 -55.60
C PRO A 847 5.37 -33.23 -55.58
N LEU A 848 5.41 -34.09 -54.56
CA LEU A 848 6.45 -35.13 -54.46
C LEU A 848 6.28 -36.20 -55.43
N ALA A 849 5.03 -36.67 -55.71
CA ALA A 849 4.76 -37.65 -56.77
C ALA A 849 5.22 -37.14 -58.13
N ALA A 850 4.96 -35.88 -58.49
CA ALA A 850 5.38 -35.29 -59.76
C ALA A 850 6.90 -35.28 -59.91
N ILE A 851 7.65 -34.88 -58.87
CA ILE A 851 9.11 -34.85 -58.89
C ILE A 851 9.67 -36.29 -59.02
N LEU A 852 9.17 -37.24 -58.27
CA LEU A 852 9.59 -38.64 -58.36
C LEU A 852 9.43 -39.19 -59.76
N LEU A 853 8.32 -38.89 -60.48
CA LEU A 853 8.10 -39.26 -61.86
C LEU A 853 9.08 -38.63 -62.83
N GLN A 854 9.45 -37.32 -62.60
CA GLN A 854 10.47 -36.66 -63.43
C GLN A 854 11.85 -37.31 -63.30
N TYR A 855 12.17 -37.86 -62.15
CA TYR A 855 13.41 -38.63 -61.93
C TYR A 855 13.30 -40.12 -62.26
N GLY A 856 12.28 -40.52 -62.91
CA GLY A 856 12.14 -41.85 -63.45
C GLY A 856 11.51 -42.89 -62.55
N ALA A 857 10.76 -42.47 -61.53
CA ALA A 857 9.98 -43.39 -60.72
C ALA A 857 9.03 -44.21 -61.60
N ASP A 858 8.97 -45.53 -61.34
CA ASP A 858 8.04 -46.39 -61.94
C ASP A 858 6.75 -46.54 -61.12
N PRO A 859 5.61 -46.05 -61.67
CA PRO A 859 4.37 -46.02 -60.90
C PRO A 859 3.62 -47.37 -60.87
N PHE A 860 4.13 -48.39 -61.58
CA PHE A 860 3.53 -49.72 -61.65
C PHE A 860 4.17 -50.75 -60.73
N ILE A 861 5.23 -50.42 -60.03
CA ILE A 861 5.84 -51.35 -59.07
C ILE A 861 4.85 -51.52 -57.89
N ALA A 862 4.34 -52.71 -57.75
CA ALA A 862 3.40 -53.10 -56.72
C ALA A 862 4.11 -53.37 -55.39
N ASP A 863 3.45 -53.01 -54.33
CA ASP A 863 3.86 -53.34 -52.93
C ASP A 863 3.44 -54.84 -52.63
N ASN A 864 3.65 -55.23 -51.36
CA ASN A 864 3.33 -56.59 -50.92
C ASN A 864 1.81 -56.90 -50.85
N THR A 865 0.96 -55.84 -50.89
CA THR A 865 -0.51 -56.00 -51.01
C THR A 865 -1.01 -56.04 -52.42
N GLY A 866 -0.13 -55.82 -53.39
CA GLY A 866 -0.47 -55.74 -54.81
C GLY A 866 -0.85 -54.34 -55.29
N ASP A 867 -0.79 -53.34 -54.41
CA ASP A 867 -1.08 -51.96 -54.79
C ASP A 867 0.17 -51.21 -55.29
N CYS A 868 -0.01 -50.46 -56.37
CA CYS A 868 1.00 -49.59 -56.96
C CYS A 868 0.53 -48.16 -56.99
N ALA A 869 1.37 -47.21 -57.34
CA ALA A 869 1.02 -45.77 -57.37
C ALA A 869 -0.19 -45.51 -58.30
N VAL A 870 -0.29 -46.27 -59.46
CA VAL A 870 -1.43 -46.13 -60.37
C VAL A 870 -2.71 -46.66 -59.73
N SER A 871 -2.69 -47.81 -59.04
CA SER A 871 -3.88 -48.44 -58.47
C SER A 871 -4.41 -47.55 -57.34
N LEU A 872 -3.51 -46.99 -56.51
CA LEU A 872 -3.86 -46.05 -55.42
C LEU A 872 -4.45 -44.72 -55.93
N ALA A 873 -3.87 -44.12 -56.96
CA ALA A 873 -4.38 -42.89 -57.54
C ALA A 873 -5.77 -43.09 -58.18
N LEU A 874 -6.05 -44.25 -58.79
CA LEU A 874 -7.37 -44.59 -59.31
C LEU A 874 -8.43 -44.77 -58.22
N LYS A 875 -8.05 -45.09 -57.00
CA LYS A 875 -8.97 -45.31 -55.88
C LYS A 875 -9.37 -43.99 -55.18
N GLY A 876 -8.61 -42.85 -55.28
CA GLY A 876 -8.92 -41.68 -54.46
C GLY A 876 -8.33 -40.32 -54.81
N ASN A 877 -7.43 -40.20 -55.87
CA ASN A 877 -6.81 -38.89 -56.10
C ASN A 877 -6.71 -38.53 -57.59
N GLN A 878 -7.68 -37.75 -58.04
CA GLN A 878 -7.81 -37.32 -59.44
C GLN A 878 -6.61 -36.44 -59.88
N GLU A 879 -6.09 -35.55 -59.07
CA GLU A 879 -4.98 -34.66 -59.45
C GLU A 879 -3.68 -35.44 -59.63
N ILE A 880 -3.43 -36.42 -58.76
CA ILE A 880 -2.26 -37.28 -58.87
C ILE A 880 -2.39 -38.17 -60.08
N LEU A 881 -3.59 -38.68 -60.32
CA LEU A 881 -3.86 -39.48 -61.52
C LEU A 881 -3.55 -38.69 -62.79
N ASP A 882 -3.93 -37.45 -62.89
CA ASP A 882 -3.60 -36.55 -64.00
C ASP A 882 -2.10 -36.39 -64.20
N GLN A 883 -1.34 -36.29 -63.16
CA GLN A 883 0.13 -36.24 -63.27
C GLN A 883 0.73 -37.57 -63.73
N LEU A 884 0.23 -38.69 -63.24
CA LEU A 884 0.65 -40.00 -63.72
C LEU A 884 0.40 -40.14 -65.20
N VAL A 885 -0.77 -39.69 -65.65
CA VAL A 885 -1.10 -39.75 -67.11
C VAL A 885 -0.16 -38.88 -67.96
N LYS A 886 0.09 -37.66 -67.49
CA LYS A 886 1.00 -36.68 -68.19
C LYS A 886 2.41 -37.20 -68.31
N GLN A 887 2.93 -37.89 -67.29
CA GLN A 887 4.34 -38.30 -67.28
C GLN A 887 4.59 -39.81 -67.59
N ALA A 888 3.57 -40.67 -67.39
CA ALA A 888 3.72 -42.13 -67.51
C ALA A 888 2.67 -42.81 -68.41
N LYS A 889 1.94 -42.06 -69.25
CA LYS A 889 0.83 -42.63 -70.08
C LYS A 889 1.22 -43.77 -71.01
N THR A 890 2.50 -43.86 -71.42
CA THR A 890 3.02 -44.90 -72.26
C THR A 890 3.73 -46.03 -71.51
N LYS A 891 3.92 -45.88 -70.20
CA LYS A 891 4.55 -46.87 -69.32
C LYS A 891 3.53 -47.97 -69.01
N THR A 892 4.04 -49.20 -68.75
CA THR A 892 3.27 -50.33 -68.34
C THR A 892 3.96 -51.06 -67.20
N ASP A 893 3.21 -51.88 -66.48
CA ASP A 893 3.74 -52.86 -65.54
C ASP A 893 4.48 -53.98 -66.23
N ILE A 894 4.97 -54.94 -65.46
CA ILE A 894 5.68 -56.14 -65.95
C ILE A 894 4.78 -57.06 -66.82
N SER A 895 3.46 -56.91 -66.71
CA SER A 895 2.47 -57.61 -67.52
C SER A 895 2.06 -56.84 -68.77
N GLY A 896 2.66 -55.69 -69.05
CA GLY A 896 2.30 -54.81 -70.14
C GLY A 896 1.00 -54.05 -69.95
N GLU A 897 0.45 -54.00 -68.72
CA GLU A 897 -0.78 -53.23 -68.37
C GLU A 897 -0.46 -51.76 -68.11
N GLY A 898 -1.06 -50.87 -68.82
CA GLY A 898 -0.97 -49.46 -68.67
C GLY A 898 -2.10 -48.88 -67.76
N ILE A 899 -2.08 -47.57 -67.53
CA ILE A 899 -3.03 -46.86 -66.59
C ILE A 899 -4.49 -47.25 -66.93
N LEU A 900 -4.86 -47.33 -68.22
CA LEU A 900 -6.24 -47.61 -68.64
C LEU A 900 -6.66 -49.08 -68.36
N HIS A 901 -5.73 -50.02 -68.33
CA HIS A 901 -6.01 -51.43 -67.92
C HIS A 901 -6.36 -51.44 -66.40
N TYR A 902 -5.59 -50.76 -65.58
CA TYR A 902 -5.87 -50.59 -64.12
C TYR A 902 -7.21 -49.89 -63.89
N ALA A 903 -7.49 -48.81 -64.66
CA ALA A 903 -8.75 -48.11 -64.59
C ALA A 903 -9.95 -48.96 -64.97
N ALA A 904 -9.79 -49.81 -65.97
CA ALA A 904 -10.86 -50.68 -66.39
C ALA A 904 -11.33 -51.67 -65.30
N ARG A 905 -10.45 -52.03 -64.37
CA ARG A 905 -10.81 -52.86 -63.23
C ARG A 905 -11.11 -52.17 -61.94
N LEU A 906 -10.55 -50.96 -61.69
CA LEU A 906 -10.52 -50.34 -60.36
C LEU A 906 -11.33 -49.05 -60.27
N SER A 907 -11.61 -48.34 -61.39
CA SER A 907 -12.21 -47.01 -61.35
C SER A 907 -13.68 -47.01 -61.90
N ASP A 908 -14.33 -45.85 -61.79
CA ASP A 908 -15.67 -45.57 -62.26
C ASP A 908 -15.66 -45.11 -63.74
N ALA A 909 -16.85 -45.06 -64.35
CA ALA A 909 -17.05 -44.70 -65.76
C ALA A 909 -16.64 -43.25 -66.03
N GLU A 910 -16.73 -42.34 -65.08
CA GLU A 910 -16.33 -40.95 -65.21
C GLU A 910 -14.81 -40.78 -65.26
N THR A 911 -14.09 -41.50 -64.45
CA THR A 911 -12.62 -41.57 -64.46
C THR A 911 -12.13 -42.14 -65.76
N VAL A 912 -12.76 -43.23 -66.27
CA VAL A 912 -12.38 -43.79 -67.56
C VAL A 912 -12.62 -42.83 -68.72
N ARG A 913 -13.76 -42.12 -68.82
CA ARG A 913 -13.99 -41.08 -69.80
C ARG A 913 -12.90 -39.98 -69.71
N ARG A 914 -12.57 -39.55 -68.55
CA ARG A 914 -11.52 -38.56 -68.35
C ARG A 914 -10.15 -39.05 -68.84
N LEU A 915 -9.79 -40.20 -68.48
CA LEU A 915 -8.54 -40.86 -68.99
C LEU A 915 -8.48 -40.96 -70.51
N LEU A 916 -9.58 -41.30 -71.12
CA LEU A 916 -9.70 -41.34 -72.61
C LEU A 916 -9.56 -39.91 -73.18
N SER A 917 -10.17 -38.88 -72.57
CA SER A 917 -10.03 -37.50 -73.02
C SER A 917 -8.58 -37.01 -72.93
N MET A 918 -7.80 -37.51 -71.97
CA MET A 918 -6.39 -37.24 -71.85
C MET A 918 -5.48 -37.94 -72.81
N GLY A 919 -6.08 -38.72 -73.71
CA GLY A 919 -5.42 -39.40 -74.84
C GLY A 919 -4.74 -40.71 -74.51
N LEU A 920 -5.24 -41.47 -73.52
CA LEU A 920 -4.81 -42.86 -73.37
C LEU A 920 -5.47 -43.77 -74.40
N SER A 921 -4.68 -44.69 -74.94
CA SER A 921 -5.15 -45.57 -76.00
C SER A 921 -5.98 -46.73 -75.49
N LYS A 922 -7.26 -46.81 -75.92
CA LYS A 922 -8.12 -47.93 -75.58
C LYS A 922 -7.68 -49.23 -76.30
N ASN A 923 -6.78 -49.11 -77.28
CA ASN A 923 -6.29 -50.25 -78.04
C ASN A 923 -4.92 -50.80 -77.59
N GLN A 924 -4.35 -50.18 -76.49
CA GLN A 924 -3.12 -50.71 -75.89
C GLN A 924 -3.30 -52.16 -75.47
N LYS A 925 -2.41 -53.04 -75.80
CA LYS A 925 -2.46 -54.48 -75.45
C LYS A 925 -1.44 -54.78 -74.34
N SER A 926 -1.82 -55.61 -73.36
CA SER A 926 -0.91 -56.17 -72.35
C SER A 926 -0.04 -57.24 -73.01
N LEU A 927 0.93 -57.81 -72.31
CA LEU A 927 1.71 -58.97 -72.83
C LEU A 927 0.85 -60.20 -73.04
N ALA A 928 -0.28 -60.34 -72.39
CA ALA A 928 -1.28 -61.38 -72.61
C ALA A 928 -2.18 -61.06 -73.82
N GLY A 929 -1.98 -59.96 -74.53
CA GLY A 929 -2.76 -59.49 -75.63
C GLY A 929 -4.09 -58.82 -75.29
N GLU A 930 -4.42 -58.69 -74.04
CA GLU A 930 -5.67 -58.06 -73.51
C GLU A 930 -5.66 -56.55 -73.68
N ARG A 931 -6.75 -55.95 -74.08
CA ARG A 931 -7.01 -54.49 -74.11
C ARG A 931 -7.72 -54.10 -72.84
N PRO A 932 -7.76 -52.85 -72.47
CA PRO A 932 -8.57 -52.36 -71.35
C PRO A 932 -10.04 -52.79 -71.42
N TYR A 933 -10.58 -52.89 -72.63
CA TYR A 933 -11.92 -53.43 -72.85
C TYR A 933 -12.05 -54.91 -72.39
N ASP A 934 -11.08 -55.73 -72.69
CA ASP A 934 -11.11 -57.22 -72.39
C ASP A 934 -10.99 -57.36 -70.83
N ILE A 935 -10.23 -56.48 -70.17
CA ILE A 935 -10.16 -56.36 -68.67
C ILE A 935 -11.51 -56.00 -68.08
N ALA A 936 -12.20 -54.97 -68.66
CA ALA A 936 -13.51 -54.52 -68.16
C ALA A 936 -14.56 -55.69 -68.27
N ILE A 937 -14.53 -56.46 -69.33
CA ILE A 937 -15.41 -57.65 -69.51
C ILE A 937 -15.09 -58.69 -68.44
N ARG A 938 -13.80 -59.06 -68.30
CA ARG A 938 -13.35 -60.02 -67.29
C ARG A 938 -13.74 -59.70 -65.87
N TRP A 939 -13.75 -58.41 -65.54
CA TRP A 939 -14.10 -57.89 -64.21
C TRP A 939 -15.58 -57.49 -64.05
N GLN A 940 -16.42 -57.91 -65.07
CA GLN A 940 -17.88 -57.72 -65.08
C GLN A 940 -18.29 -56.23 -64.92
N ARG A 941 -17.59 -55.33 -65.62
CA ARG A 941 -17.83 -53.93 -65.69
C ARG A 941 -18.42 -53.47 -67.02
N PRO A 942 -19.73 -53.73 -67.30
CA PRO A 942 -20.33 -53.45 -68.64
C PRO A 942 -20.38 -51.93 -68.89
N ASP A 943 -20.56 -51.10 -67.87
CA ASP A 943 -20.54 -49.69 -67.97
C ASP A 943 -19.20 -49.10 -68.50
N ILE A 944 -18.11 -49.66 -68.05
CA ILE A 944 -16.76 -49.32 -68.47
C ILE A 944 -16.45 -50.01 -69.84
N ALA A 945 -16.84 -51.24 -70.05
CA ALA A 945 -16.65 -51.93 -71.35
C ALA A 945 -17.29 -51.13 -72.46
N ALA A 946 -18.50 -50.57 -72.27
CA ALA A 946 -19.18 -49.78 -73.31
C ALA A 946 -18.37 -48.46 -73.64
N LEU A 947 -17.59 -47.92 -72.79
CA LEU A 947 -16.74 -46.77 -73.06
C LEU A 947 -15.45 -47.11 -73.81
N LEU A 948 -14.99 -48.34 -73.62
CA LEU A 948 -13.69 -48.84 -74.10
C LEU A 948 -13.86 -49.67 -75.43
N HIS A 949 -15.11 -49.96 -75.78
CA HIS A 949 -15.43 -50.63 -77.08
C HIS A 949 -15.21 -49.69 -78.30
#